data_ada59464eba28040de783d68ee2a391d
#
_entry.id   ada59464eba28040de783d68ee2a391d
#
_cell.length_a   1.000
_cell.length_b   1.000
_cell.length_c   1.000
_cell.angle_alpha   90.00
_cell.angle_beta   90.00
_cell.angle_gamma   90.00
#
_symmetry.space_group_name_H-M   'P 1'
#
loop_
_entity.id
_entity.type
_entity.pdbx_description
1 polymer ?
#
loop_
_entity_poly.entity_id
_entity_poly.type
_entity_poly.pdbx_seq_one_letter_code
_entity_poly.pdbx_strand_id
1 'polypeptide(L)'
;CRKPVEKIIPYVIQPEEVIPGITQHYATTMPFGNSAYGLLVESHEGRPTKIEGNRLHPSSLGGTNPFIQASILGLYDPDRSQRVLHNGAESSWDDFVTAWRALYTGFVTNRGEGLAVLCEAFSSPTLARLKAEFVRQFPQAVWVTYESVSDENICEGIKIATGKTLRPIYVYDKAEVIVSLDADFLFGESENVAAAKGFADGRRISSEHDFMNRLYVAESVYSVTGTMADHRLLLRSSQVSPFTAALVIELQRQGLAMPISNQLGGFGKHDFYAKWLTVAVSDLIAARGKSIVVAGRRQPPIVHALVFAVNQALGNVNATISYCELVDAEIPSRTALADLSKKMLAGQIDTLIMIGGNAVYDAPADCDFTNALAKVANTIHLSQYVNETSHSVKWHLSEAHYLEYWGDARAADGTASVIQPLILPLFGGHSSVELLQLLASGRDERGYDIVRQTWSKMLTGNFEKEWQRVLHDGRLEKSSAPTIAPLLDESAIARQISAGAIKKSASLSGTVEIVFQPSPALFDGKYANNGWLQETPDPITKITWDNVAVISPATAKELGIKNSDTVRLAHKGHTLEIAAWLVPGQPDGMITLDLGYGRKASGRVGNDVGFDVGPLRTLEGYDFISGAAITATGHKYAISCAQDHGSMEGRPLVREATLDEYRKEPKFAQEMAEHPPLKSLWDEHDYSQGYQWGLAVDLNTCIGCGACTLACQSENNIPIVGKTQVGKGREMNWIRVDRYFSGEADDAQLMHQPVMCQHCENAPCEQVCPVAATVHDKEGLNVMVYNRCIGTRYCSNNCPYKVRRFNFFNYTKDTPEIVKMAMNPDVTVRSRGVMEKCTFCIQRINRGKNVAKLENREVRDGEIVTACQQACPTQAIVFGNINDPTSKVSMAKRQNRNYELLAELNTKPRLSYLARIRNPHRQLG
;
A
#
# COMPACT_ATOMS: atom_id res chain seq x y z
N CYS A 1 12.61 -38.04 -5.53
CA CYS A 1 13.37 -36.79 -5.54
C CYS A 1 13.77 -36.48 -6.97
N ARG A 2 13.37 -35.35 -7.53
CA ARG A 2 13.83 -34.88 -8.83
C ARG A 2 15.21 -34.24 -8.62
N LYS A 3 16.18 -34.54 -9.47
CA LYS A 3 17.47 -33.87 -9.42
C LYS A 3 17.24 -32.36 -9.63
N PRO A 4 17.96 -31.45 -8.91
CA PRO A 4 17.91 -30.03 -9.21
C PRO A 4 18.20 -29.78 -10.69
N VAL A 5 17.42 -28.94 -11.32
CA VAL A 5 17.64 -28.54 -12.72
C VAL A 5 18.74 -27.48 -12.79
N GLU A 6 18.90 -26.74 -11.69
CA GLU A 6 19.91 -25.71 -11.59
C GLU A 6 21.31 -26.30 -11.45
N LYS A 7 22.25 -25.70 -12.18
CA LYS A 7 23.67 -26.03 -12.10
C LYS A 7 24.38 -24.97 -11.28
N ILE A 8 25.20 -25.37 -10.34
CA ILE A 8 26.15 -24.46 -9.69
C ILE A 8 27.26 -24.18 -10.69
N ILE A 9 27.33 -22.97 -11.21
CA ILE A 9 28.40 -22.54 -12.12
C ILE A 9 29.37 -21.69 -11.28
N PRO A 10 30.61 -22.14 -11.08
CA PRO A 10 31.60 -21.37 -10.32
C PRO A 10 31.95 -20.10 -11.09
N TYR A 11 32.33 -19.04 -10.36
CA TYR A 11 32.89 -17.84 -10.97
C TYR A 11 34.17 -18.17 -11.72
N VAL A 12 34.32 -17.61 -12.94
CA VAL A 12 35.61 -17.60 -13.65
C VAL A 12 36.54 -16.63 -12.97
N ILE A 13 36.04 -15.45 -12.57
CA ILE A 13 36.72 -14.48 -11.72
C ILE A 13 35.75 -14.14 -10.61
N GLN A 14 36.06 -14.53 -9.38
CA GLN A 14 35.18 -14.21 -8.22
C GLN A 14 35.35 -12.73 -7.89
N PRO A 15 34.21 -11.97 -7.77
CA PRO A 15 34.27 -10.61 -7.25
C PRO A 15 34.81 -10.61 -5.81
N GLU A 16 35.69 -9.63 -5.50
CA GLU A 16 36.43 -9.60 -4.22
C GLU A 16 35.52 -9.65 -2.98
N GLU A 17 34.36 -9.02 -3.04
CA GLU A 17 33.46 -8.89 -1.89
C GLU A 17 32.27 -9.84 -1.93
N VAL A 18 32.18 -10.74 -2.90
CA VAL A 18 31.08 -11.70 -3.03
C VAL A 18 31.52 -13.07 -2.52
N ILE A 19 30.94 -13.49 -1.40
CA ILE A 19 31.10 -14.83 -0.85
C ILE A 19 29.82 -15.62 -1.14
N PRO A 20 29.87 -16.72 -1.90
CA PRO A 20 28.72 -17.54 -2.20
C PRO A 20 27.96 -17.94 -0.93
N GLY A 21 26.63 -17.75 -0.93
CA GLY A 21 25.76 -18.04 0.22
C GLY A 21 25.73 -16.94 1.29
N ILE A 22 26.47 -15.84 1.15
CA ILE A 22 26.37 -14.65 2.01
C ILE A 22 25.69 -13.55 1.20
N THR A 23 24.53 -13.09 1.68
CA THR A 23 23.77 -12.04 1.03
C THR A 23 24.40 -10.67 1.24
N GLN A 24 24.34 -9.84 0.20
CA GLN A 24 24.69 -8.43 0.27
C GLN A 24 23.40 -7.59 0.28
N HIS A 25 23.46 -6.40 0.90
CA HIS A 25 22.34 -5.47 0.99
C HIS A 25 22.74 -4.14 0.38
N TYR A 26 21.91 -3.63 -0.51
CA TYR A 26 22.11 -2.34 -1.16
C TYR A 26 20.98 -1.39 -0.84
N ALA A 27 21.34 -0.16 -0.47
CA ALA A 27 20.35 0.89 -0.30
C ALA A 27 19.96 1.45 -1.67
N THR A 28 18.66 1.62 -1.89
CA THR A 28 18.10 2.26 -3.08
C THR A 28 16.75 2.90 -2.74
N THR A 29 16.07 3.45 -3.73
CA THR A 29 14.80 4.15 -3.52
C THR A 29 13.78 3.72 -4.58
N MET A 30 12.56 3.42 -4.16
CA MET A 30 11.42 3.19 -5.04
C MET A 30 10.63 4.48 -5.18
N PRO A 31 10.57 5.09 -6.37
CA PRO A 31 9.69 6.24 -6.62
C PRO A 31 8.22 5.82 -6.55
N PHE A 32 7.37 6.67 -5.99
CA PHE A 32 5.95 6.42 -5.87
C PHE A 32 5.17 7.74 -5.97
N GLY A 33 4.66 8.04 -7.15
CA GLY A 33 4.05 9.34 -7.45
C GLY A 33 5.03 10.48 -7.16
N ASN A 34 4.57 11.50 -6.48
CA ASN A 34 5.39 12.65 -6.07
C ASN A 34 6.11 12.45 -4.72
N SER A 35 6.39 11.21 -4.33
CA SER A 35 7.16 10.81 -3.15
C SER A 35 8.01 9.58 -3.44
N ALA A 36 8.66 9.02 -2.42
CA ALA A 36 9.51 7.86 -2.57
C ALA A 36 9.71 7.09 -1.26
N TYR A 37 9.96 5.78 -1.38
CA TYR A 37 10.30 4.90 -0.27
C TYR A 37 11.76 4.47 -0.33
N GLY A 38 12.52 4.70 0.73
CA GLY A 38 13.89 4.18 0.85
C GLY A 38 13.91 2.71 1.21
N LEU A 39 14.73 1.97 0.51
CA LEU A 39 14.77 0.52 0.55
C LEU A 39 16.16 -0.01 0.89
N LEU A 40 16.20 -1.23 1.45
CA LEU A 40 17.37 -2.11 1.47
C LEU A 40 16.99 -3.36 0.68
N VAL A 41 17.75 -3.63 -0.37
CA VAL A 41 17.50 -4.77 -1.25
C VAL A 41 18.53 -5.85 -1.00
N GLU A 42 18.06 -7.05 -0.65
CA GLU A 42 18.89 -8.24 -0.46
C GLU A 42 19.26 -8.84 -1.81
N SER A 43 20.54 -9.06 -2.03
CA SER A 43 21.10 -9.62 -3.25
C SER A 43 21.83 -10.92 -2.95
N HIS A 44 21.49 -11.99 -3.66
CA HIS A 44 22.19 -13.25 -3.66
C HIS A 44 23.06 -13.33 -4.91
N GLU A 45 24.36 -13.19 -4.74
CA GLU A 45 25.33 -13.34 -5.84
C GLU A 45 25.01 -12.44 -7.05
N GLY A 46 24.73 -11.15 -6.78
CA GLY A 46 24.35 -10.16 -7.78
C GLY A 46 22.88 -10.20 -8.23
N ARG A 47 22.05 -11.07 -7.68
CA ARG A 47 20.63 -11.22 -8.00
C ARG A 47 19.74 -10.64 -6.89
N PRO A 48 19.01 -9.57 -7.12
CA PRO A 48 18.03 -9.05 -6.17
C PRO A 48 16.93 -10.07 -5.88
N THR A 49 16.67 -10.38 -4.62
CA THR A 49 15.69 -11.43 -4.23
C THR A 49 14.69 -10.98 -3.18
N LYS A 50 14.99 -9.94 -2.39
CA LYS A 50 14.12 -9.48 -1.32
C LYS A 50 14.24 -7.98 -1.11
N ILE A 51 13.12 -7.34 -0.81
CA ILE A 51 13.03 -5.90 -0.53
C ILE A 51 12.63 -5.68 0.92
N GLU A 52 13.35 -4.80 1.60
CA GLU A 52 13.07 -4.37 2.96
C GLU A 52 13.09 -2.84 3.05
N GLY A 53 12.44 -2.27 4.07
CA GLY A 53 12.46 -0.83 4.30
C GLY A 53 13.78 -0.35 4.87
N ASN A 54 14.28 0.78 4.39
CA ASN A 54 15.46 1.43 4.97
C ASN A 54 15.06 2.15 6.27
N ARG A 55 15.70 1.78 7.39
CA ARG A 55 15.43 2.38 8.71
C ARG A 55 15.82 3.86 8.81
N LEU A 56 16.77 4.29 7.98
CA LEU A 56 17.25 5.67 7.96
C LEU A 56 16.37 6.60 7.12
N HIS A 57 15.49 6.04 6.28
CA HIS A 57 14.67 6.81 5.36
C HIS A 57 13.33 7.21 6.00
N PRO A 58 12.91 8.50 5.92
CA PRO A 58 11.74 9.01 6.63
C PRO A 58 10.41 8.38 6.20
N SER A 59 10.26 7.97 4.94
CA SER A 59 9.02 7.35 4.45
C SER A 59 8.91 5.86 4.75
N SER A 60 10.01 5.17 5.07
CA SER A 60 10.00 3.71 5.30
C SER A 60 10.16 3.36 6.77
N LEU A 61 11.09 4.02 7.49
CA LEU A 61 11.39 3.76 8.92
C LEU A 61 11.59 2.27 9.24
N GLY A 62 12.07 1.50 8.27
CA GLY A 62 12.30 0.06 8.35
C GLY A 62 11.09 -0.82 7.99
N GLY A 63 9.91 -0.26 7.78
CA GLY A 63 8.69 -0.96 7.36
C GLY A 63 8.46 -0.89 5.85
N THR A 64 7.45 -1.63 5.38
CA THR A 64 7.02 -1.67 3.98
C THR A 64 5.51 -1.78 3.88
N ASN A 65 4.97 -1.54 2.68
CA ASN A 65 3.60 -1.86 2.32
C ASN A 65 3.57 -3.03 1.30
N PRO A 66 2.38 -3.54 0.91
CA PRO A 66 2.26 -4.61 -0.08
C PRO A 66 2.94 -4.32 -1.41
N PHE A 67 2.82 -3.10 -1.94
CA PHE A 67 3.40 -2.71 -3.24
C PHE A 67 4.93 -2.77 -3.22
N ILE A 68 5.54 -2.29 -2.13
CA ILE A 68 6.98 -2.34 -1.92
C ILE A 68 7.47 -3.80 -1.92
N GLN A 69 6.84 -4.67 -1.12
CA GLN A 69 7.24 -6.08 -1.03
C GLN A 69 7.10 -6.81 -2.36
N ALA A 70 6.05 -6.50 -3.13
CA ALA A 70 5.76 -7.17 -4.38
C ALA A 70 6.59 -6.65 -5.57
N SER A 71 7.24 -5.49 -5.45
CA SER A 71 7.94 -4.85 -6.58
C SER A 71 9.12 -5.67 -7.11
N ILE A 72 9.71 -6.55 -6.30
CA ILE A 72 10.77 -7.47 -6.77
C ILE A 72 10.27 -8.44 -7.85
N LEU A 73 9.01 -8.87 -7.79
CA LEU A 73 8.44 -9.73 -8.82
C LEU A 73 8.31 -8.96 -10.16
N GLY A 74 8.03 -7.65 -10.09
CA GLY A 74 7.99 -6.78 -11.26
C GLY A 74 9.32 -6.67 -12.00
N LEU A 75 10.46 -6.73 -11.30
CA LEU A 75 11.78 -6.74 -11.93
C LEU A 75 11.94 -7.90 -12.91
N TYR A 76 11.47 -9.08 -12.51
CA TYR A 76 11.62 -10.33 -13.26
C TYR A 76 10.38 -10.70 -14.07
N ASP A 77 9.48 -9.76 -14.30
CA ASP A 77 8.27 -10.01 -15.09
C ASP A 77 8.63 -10.19 -16.58
N PRO A 78 8.35 -11.36 -17.17
CA PRO A 78 8.66 -11.63 -18.58
C PRO A 78 7.78 -10.88 -19.57
N ASP A 79 6.68 -10.26 -19.12
CA ASP A 79 5.75 -9.49 -19.94
C ASP A 79 6.13 -8.00 -20.00
N ARG A 80 7.19 -7.59 -19.30
CA ARG A 80 7.78 -6.25 -19.47
C ARG A 80 8.20 -6.04 -20.92
N SER A 81 8.15 -4.78 -21.34
CA SER A 81 8.65 -4.38 -22.66
C SER A 81 10.12 -4.78 -22.85
N GLN A 82 10.38 -5.56 -23.89
CA GLN A 82 11.72 -6.10 -24.16
C GLN A 82 12.41 -5.39 -25.34
N ARG A 83 11.68 -4.56 -26.07
CA ARG A 83 12.16 -3.96 -27.32
C ARG A 83 11.51 -2.61 -27.57
N VAL A 84 12.25 -1.76 -28.23
CA VAL A 84 11.70 -0.55 -28.83
C VAL A 84 10.84 -0.94 -30.04
N LEU A 85 9.66 -0.34 -30.16
CA LEU A 85 8.76 -0.58 -31.30
C LEU A 85 8.54 0.73 -32.06
N HIS A 86 8.54 0.63 -33.40
CA HIS A 86 8.14 1.71 -34.29
C HIS A 86 7.00 1.24 -35.19
N ASN A 87 5.84 1.87 -35.08
CA ASN A 87 4.61 1.47 -35.74
C ASN A 87 4.27 -0.04 -35.54
N GLY A 88 4.48 -0.52 -34.31
CA GLY A 88 4.25 -1.92 -33.96
C GLY A 88 5.32 -2.92 -34.41
N ALA A 89 6.30 -2.50 -35.19
CA ALA A 89 7.43 -3.32 -35.62
C ALA A 89 8.64 -3.10 -34.70
N GLU A 90 9.49 -4.13 -34.57
CA GLU A 90 10.73 -4.05 -33.81
C GLU A 90 11.68 -2.99 -34.36
N SER A 91 12.27 -2.20 -33.50
CA SER A 91 13.25 -1.15 -33.80
C SER A 91 14.31 -1.10 -32.69
N SER A 92 15.14 -0.06 -32.67
CA SER A 92 16.20 0.12 -31.68
C SER A 92 16.13 1.50 -31.02
N TRP A 93 16.83 1.64 -29.89
CA TRP A 93 17.03 2.94 -29.25
C TRP A 93 17.81 3.90 -30.17
N ASP A 94 18.81 3.43 -30.89
CA ASP A 94 19.62 4.24 -31.83
C ASP A 94 18.75 4.76 -32.99
N ASP A 95 17.80 3.97 -33.50
CA ASP A 95 16.84 4.42 -34.50
C ASP A 95 15.94 5.53 -33.97
N PHE A 96 15.49 5.38 -32.71
CA PHE A 96 14.69 6.42 -32.04
C PHE A 96 15.53 7.69 -31.82
N VAL A 97 16.78 7.59 -31.34
CA VAL A 97 17.70 8.72 -31.15
C VAL A 97 17.89 9.46 -32.47
N THR A 98 18.05 8.74 -33.57
CA THR A 98 18.19 9.32 -34.90
C THR A 98 16.89 10.03 -35.33
N ALA A 99 15.74 9.42 -35.13
CA ALA A 99 14.43 10.01 -35.44
C ALA A 99 14.17 11.26 -34.59
N TRP A 100 14.48 11.21 -33.28
CA TRP A 100 14.36 12.37 -32.41
C TRP A 100 15.25 13.53 -32.82
N ARG A 101 16.53 13.28 -33.14
CA ARG A 101 17.47 14.32 -33.59
C ARG A 101 17.01 15.01 -34.85
N ALA A 102 16.32 14.30 -35.74
CA ALA A 102 15.71 14.91 -36.93
C ALA A 102 14.60 15.90 -36.59
N LEU A 103 13.77 15.56 -35.57
CA LEU A 103 12.70 16.46 -35.09
C LEU A 103 13.26 17.61 -34.25
N TYR A 104 14.27 17.33 -33.44
CA TYR A 104 14.87 18.26 -32.47
C TYR A 104 15.29 19.59 -33.10
N THR A 105 15.93 19.56 -34.26
CA THR A 105 16.38 20.76 -34.99
C THR A 105 15.23 21.67 -35.37
N GLY A 106 14.10 21.09 -35.77
CA GLY A 106 12.87 21.84 -36.06
C GLY A 106 12.29 22.51 -34.80
N PHE A 107 12.22 21.75 -33.66
CA PHE A 107 11.72 22.30 -32.41
C PHE A 107 12.64 23.35 -31.78
N VAL A 108 13.95 23.26 -31.97
CA VAL A 108 14.87 24.35 -31.57
C VAL A 108 14.53 25.63 -32.36
N THR A 109 14.25 25.53 -33.67
CA THR A 109 13.96 26.67 -34.51
C THR A 109 12.62 27.34 -34.19
N ASN A 110 11.55 26.53 -33.94
CA ASN A 110 10.21 27.04 -33.61
C ASN A 110 9.96 27.15 -32.10
N ARG A 111 11.02 26.95 -31.26
CA ARG A 111 10.97 27.07 -29.80
C ARG A 111 10.00 26.09 -29.13
N GLY A 112 9.73 24.94 -29.78
CA GLY A 112 8.87 23.90 -29.24
C GLY A 112 7.38 24.08 -29.54
N GLU A 113 7.00 24.93 -30.50
CA GLU A 113 5.61 25.01 -30.96
C GLU A 113 5.15 23.66 -31.51
N GLY A 114 3.96 23.18 -31.11
CA GLY A 114 3.42 21.88 -31.47
C GLY A 114 4.00 20.68 -30.71
N LEU A 115 4.93 20.91 -29.79
CA LEU A 115 5.52 19.86 -28.92
C LEU A 115 4.77 19.79 -27.58
N ALA A 116 4.42 18.58 -27.14
CA ALA A 116 3.88 18.36 -25.81
C ALA A 116 4.56 17.17 -25.10
N VAL A 117 4.67 17.27 -23.77
CA VAL A 117 5.09 16.19 -22.89
C VAL A 117 3.96 15.92 -21.90
N LEU A 118 3.57 14.65 -21.79
CA LEU A 118 2.69 14.13 -20.74
C LEU A 118 3.51 13.16 -19.89
N CYS A 119 3.66 13.44 -18.60
CA CYS A 119 4.42 12.58 -17.71
C CYS A 119 3.63 12.20 -16.46
N GLU A 120 4.01 11.09 -15.83
CA GLU A 120 3.60 10.78 -14.45
C GLU A 120 4.19 11.81 -13.48
N ALA A 121 3.63 11.89 -12.27
CA ALA A 121 4.20 12.68 -11.19
C ALA A 121 5.58 12.16 -10.81
N PHE A 122 6.46 13.06 -10.44
CA PHE A 122 7.75 12.72 -9.87
C PHE A 122 8.13 13.70 -8.75
N SER A 123 9.06 13.27 -7.93
CA SER A 123 9.78 14.11 -6.96
C SER A 123 11.25 13.74 -7.08
N SER A 124 11.98 14.43 -7.96
CA SER A 124 13.34 14.07 -8.36
C SER A 124 14.17 15.32 -8.70
N PRO A 125 15.30 15.56 -7.99
CA PRO A 125 16.22 16.65 -8.32
C PRO A 125 16.71 16.63 -9.76
N THR A 126 17.02 15.42 -10.28
CA THR A 126 17.54 15.27 -11.63
C THR A 126 16.44 15.52 -12.68
N LEU A 127 15.25 14.95 -12.52
CA LEU A 127 14.14 15.19 -13.46
C LEU A 127 13.69 16.64 -13.44
N ALA A 128 13.64 17.29 -12.25
CA ALA A 128 13.29 18.71 -12.15
C ALA A 128 14.29 19.62 -12.87
N ARG A 129 15.60 19.33 -12.72
CA ARG A 129 16.66 20.05 -13.47
C ARG A 129 16.49 19.86 -14.97
N LEU A 130 16.32 18.62 -15.42
CA LEU A 130 16.14 18.30 -16.84
C LEU A 130 14.88 18.93 -17.44
N LYS A 131 13.77 18.91 -16.68
CA LYS A 131 12.54 19.62 -17.07
C LYS A 131 12.79 21.12 -17.23
N ALA A 132 13.49 21.76 -16.28
CA ALA A 132 13.82 23.18 -16.37
C ALA A 132 14.71 23.48 -17.61
N GLU A 133 15.62 22.57 -17.95
CA GLU A 133 16.45 22.67 -19.15
C GLU A 133 15.58 22.49 -20.41
N PHE A 134 14.67 21.52 -20.44
CA PHE A 134 13.73 21.30 -21.53
C PHE A 134 12.81 22.52 -21.77
N VAL A 135 12.17 23.05 -20.74
CA VAL A 135 11.29 24.23 -20.84
C VAL A 135 12.06 25.48 -21.28
N ARG A 136 13.31 25.64 -20.85
CA ARG A 136 14.18 26.74 -21.33
C ARG A 136 14.49 26.59 -22.82
N GLN A 137 14.74 25.36 -23.29
CA GLN A 137 15.05 25.06 -24.69
C GLN A 137 13.82 25.22 -25.58
N PHE A 138 12.65 24.79 -25.07
CA PHE A 138 11.37 24.73 -25.78
C PHE A 138 10.28 25.51 -25.01
N PRO A 139 10.35 26.86 -24.95
CA PRO A 139 9.45 27.64 -24.10
C PRO A 139 8.00 27.70 -24.60
N GLN A 140 7.69 27.20 -25.82
CA GLN A 140 6.35 27.08 -26.35
C GLN A 140 5.80 25.65 -26.25
N ALA A 141 6.61 24.69 -25.78
CA ALA A 141 6.15 23.34 -25.57
C ALA A 141 5.16 23.27 -24.39
N VAL A 142 4.20 22.37 -24.51
CA VAL A 142 3.20 22.11 -23.46
C VAL A 142 3.71 20.99 -22.57
N TRP A 143 3.80 21.26 -21.25
CA TRP A 143 4.14 20.23 -20.26
C TRP A 143 2.92 19.95 -19.38
N VAL A 144 2.50 18.69 -19.30
CA VAL A 144 1.38 18.22 -18.50
C VAL A 144 1.86 17.04 -17.62
N THR A 145 1.48 17.09 -16.35
CA THR A 145 1.66 15.97 -15.42
C THR A 145 0.29 15.44 -15.03
N TYR A 146 0.12 14.13 -15.14
CA TYR A 146 -1.12 13.44 -14.84
C TYR A 146 -0.89 12.11 -14.14
N GLU A 147 -1.70 11.82 -13.15
CA GLU A 147 -1.87 10.50 -12.53
C GLU A 147 -3.33 10.26 -12.19
N SER A 148 -3.75 9.02 -12.38
CA SER A 148 -5.11 8.55 -12.08
C SER A 148 -5.44 8.62 -10.57
N VAL A 149 -4.44 8.49 -9.70
CA VAL A 149 -4.53 8.62 -8.24
C VAL A 149 -3.49 9.62 -7.77
N SER A 150 -3.92 10.75 -7.23
CA SER A 150 -3.00 11.85 -6.88
C SER A 150 -3.43 12.63 -5.64
N ASP A 151 -2.53 13.47 -5.14
CA ASP A 151 -2.77 14.41 -4.04
C ASP A 151 -3.16 15.83 -4.56
N GLU A 152 -3.67 15.95 -5.82
CA GLU A 152 -4.06 17.21 -6.44
C GLU A 152 -5.01 18.03 -5.55
N ASN A 153 -6.07 17.38 -5.03
CA ASN A 153 -7.07 18.06 -4.19
C ASN A 153 -6.46 18.58 -2.87
N ILE A 154 -5.52 17.84 -2.27
CA ILE A 154 -4.82 18.26 -1.04
C ILE A 154 -3.99 19.51 -1.31
N CYS A 155 -3.17 19.47 -2.37
CA CYS A 155 -2.31 20.60 -2.74
C CYS A 155 -3.11 21.86 -3.10
N GLU A 156 -4.18 21.71 -3.88
CA GLU A 156 -5.03 22.82 -4.27
C GLU A 156 -5.82 23.39 -3.08
N GLY A 157 -6.28 22.53 -2.15
CA GLY A 157 -6.93 22.99 -0.93
C GLY A 157 -5.99 23.79 -0.01
N ILE A 158 -4.75 23.35 0.16
CA ILE A 158 -3.74 24.11 0.92
C ILE A 158 -3.41 25.43 0.21
N LYS A 159 -3.34 25.42 -1.13
CA LYS A 159 -3.13 26.64 -1.92
C LYS A 159 -4.30 27.63 -1.79
N ILE A 160 -5.55 27.16 -1.74
CA ILE A 160 -6.72 28.01 -1.44
C ILE A 160 -6.56 28.66 -0.05
N ALA A 161 -6.15 27.86 0.96
CA ALA A 161 -6.06 28.32 2.34
C ALA A 161 -4.87 29.26 2.60
N THR A 162 -3.79 29.18 1.82
CA THR A 162 -2.49 29.83 2.15
C THR A 162 -1.88 30.65 1.02
N GLY A 163 -2.44 30.58 -0.20
CA GLY A 163 -1.85 31.15 -1.41
C GLY A 163 -0.60 30.40 -1.91
N LYS A 164 -0.17 29.33 -1.24
CA LYS A 164 1.04 28.58 -1.56
C LYS A 164 0.73 27.10 -1.78
N THR A 165 1.41 26.48 -2.73
CA THR A 165 1.35 25.03 -2.93
C THR A 165 2.30 24.35 -1.97
N LEU A 166 1.74 23.73 -0.92
CA LEU A 166 2.48 23.10 0.16
C LEU A 166 1.97 21.67 0.38
N ARG A 167 2.83 20.83 0.96
CA ARG A 167 2.48 19.49 1.41
C ARG A 167 2.37 19.47 2.93
N PRO A 168 1.26 18.91 3.50
CA PRO A 168 1.18 18.63 4.93
C PRO A 168 1.99 17.39 5.28
N ILE A 169 2.73 17.45 6.37
CA ILE A 169 3.45 16.32 6.98
C ILE A 169 2.87 16.10 8.37
N TYR A 170 2.21 14.96 8.56
CA TYR A 170 1.54 14.61 9.80
C TYR A 170 2.46 13.80 10.71
N VAL A 171 2.49 14.13 12.00
CA VAL A 171 3.29 13.50 13.04
C VAL A 171 2.34 12.77 14.01
N TYR A 172 1.86 11.60 13.57
CA TYR A 172 0.79 10.86 14.25
C TYR A 172 1.15 10.36 15.65
N ASP A 173 2.41 10.10 15.94
CA ASP A 173 2.92 9.68 17.26
C ASP A 173 2.77 10.77 18.33
N LYS A 174 2.62 12.05 17.92
CA LYS A 174 2.38 13.17 18.83
C LYS A 174 0.90 13.49 19.06
N ALA A 175 0.01 12.82 18.32
CA ALA A 175 -1.41 13.13 18.38
C ALA A 175 -2.11 12.31 19.49
N GLU A 176 -2.78 12.99 20.39
CA GLU A 176 -3.65 12.39 21.41
C GLU A 176 -5.07 12.13 20.85
N VAL A 177 -5.53 13.00 19.95
CA VAL A 177 -6.84 12.90 19.27
C VAL A 177 -6.65 13.07 17.77
N ILE A 178 -7.19 12.14 17.00
CA ILE A 178 -7.15 12.17 15.53
C ILE A 178 -8.59 12.14 15.00
N VAL A 179 -8.92 13.07 14.11
CA VAL A 179 -10.18 13.07 13.35
C VAL A 179 -9.85 12.89 11.88
N SER A 180 -10.26 11.76 11.31
CA SER A 180 -10.12 11.45 9.89
C SER A 180 -11.44 11.72 9.16
N LEU A 181 -11.38 12.54 8.12
CA LEU A 181 -12.47 12.87 7.21
C LEU A 181 -12.24 12.18 5.88
N ASP A 182 -12.73 10.94 5.75
CA ASP A 182 -12.60 10.08 4.56
C ASP A 182 -11.13 9.82 4.13
N ALA A 183 -10.19 9.86 5.10
CA ALA A 183 -8.76 9.66 4.88
C ALA A 183 -8.31 8.27 5.35
N ASP A 184 -7.92 7.41 4.43
CA ASP A 184 -7.30 6.13 4.77
C ASP A 184 -5.78 6.26 4.91
N PHE A 185 -5.33 7.07 5.89
CA PHE A 185 -3.93 7.38 6.12
C PHE A 185 -3.08 6.19 6.56
N LEU A 186 -3.71 5.11 7.02
CA LEU A 186 -3.01 3.88 7.39
C LEU A 186 -2.68 2.97 6.19
N PHE A 187 -3.38 3.16 5.04
CA PHE A 187 -3.19 2.28 3.90
C PHE A 187 -3.35 2.95 2.53
N GLY A 188 -4.47 3.64 2.29
CA GLY A 188 -4.85 4.16 0.97
C GLY A 188 -4.19 5.47 0.56
N GLU A 189 -3.72 6.27 1.52
CA GLU A 189 -3.11 7.58 1.27
C GLU A 189 -1.60 7.49 1.04
N SER A 190 -1.00 8.61 0.60
CA SER A 190 0.45 8.75 0.49
C SER A 190 1.12 8.64 1.87
N GLU A 191 2.39 8.22 1.93
CA GLU A 191 3.21 8.08 3.16
C GLU A 191 2.61 7.11 4.20
N ASN A 192 1.78 6.17 3.78
CA ASN A 192 1.07 5.25 4.66
C ASN A 192 1.97 4.42 5.59
N VAL A 193 3.21 4.10 5.18
CA VAL A 193 4.16 3.33 6.01
C VAL A 193 4.59 4.14 7.24
N ALA A 194 4.99 5.40 7.04
CA ALA A 194 5.37 6.29 8.14
C ALA A 194 4.17 6.67 9.01
N ALA A 195 3.00 6.92 8.39
CA ALA A 195 1.75 7.22 9.09
C ALA A 195 1.29 6.03 9.96
N ALA A 196 1.33 4.81 9.43
CA ALA A 196 0.97 3.60 10.16
C ALA A 196 1.90 3.38 11.38
N LYS A 197 3.21 3.62 11.20
CA LYS A 197 4.16 3.54 12.31
C LYS A 197 3.84 4.59 13.39
N GLY A 198 3.72 5.86 13.03
CA GLY A 198 3.46 6.94 13.99
C GLY A 198 2.14 6.73 14.72
N PHE A 199 1.07 6.31 14.03
CA PHE A 199 -0.21 5.97 14.65
C PHE A 199 -0.07 4.81 15.64
N ALA A 200 0.61 3.73 15.24
CA ALA A 200 0.82 2.55 16.09
C ALA A 200 1.65 2.89 17.35
N ASP A 201 2.64 3.76 17.23
CA ASP A 201 3.44 4.21 18.38
C ASP A 201 2.57 4.93 19.43
N GLY A 202 1.57 5.74 19.00
CA GLY A 202 0.57 6.35 19.86
C GLY A 202 -0.51 5.37 20.40
N ARG A 203 -0.61 4.16 19.81
CA ARG A 203 -1.52 3.08 20.27
C ARG A 203 -0.83 2.04 21.14
N ARG A 204 0.49 2.04 21.19
CA ARG A 204 1.25 1.00 21.90
C ARG A 204 1.15 1.18 23.38
N ILE A 205 0.56 0.19 24.04
CA ILE A 205 0.42 0.15 25.50
C ILE A 205 1.05 -1.14 26.04
N SER A 206 1.72 -1.04 27.18
CA SER A 206 2.36 -2.16 27.89
C SER A 206 1.64 -2.48 29.19
N SER A 207 0.93 -1.51 29.74
CA SER A 207 0.17 -1.61 30.98
C SER A 207 -1.16 -0.86 30.92
N GLU A 208 -2.01 -1.13 31.87
CA GLU A 208 -3.30 -0.46 32.08
C GLU A 208 -3.18 1.04 32.42
N HIS A 209 -1.98 1.51 32.80
CA HIS A 209 -1.71 2.91 33.13
C HIS A 209 -1.26 3.75 31.95
N ASP A 210 -0.92 3.10 30.82
CA ASP A 210 -0.40 3.78 29.66
C ASP A 210 -1.48 4.63 28.97
N PHE A 211 -1.01 5.71 28.35
CA PHE A 211 -1.83 6.57 27.49
C PHE A 211 -2.00 5.92 26.12
N MET A 212 -3.16 6.09 25.51
CA MET A 212 -3.46 5.66 24.15
C MET A 212 -4.23 6.75 23.42
N ASN A 213 -3.85 7.07 22.18
CA ASN A 213 -4.56 8.03 21.37
C ASN A 213 -6.02 7.60 21.08
N ARG A 214 -6.86 8.56 20.65
CA ARG A 214 -8.25 8.28 20.22
C ARG A 214 -8.43 8.67 18.77
N LEU A 215 -9.02 7.74 18.00
CA LEU A 215 -9.27 7.90 16.57
C LEU A 215 -10.77 7.98 16.28
N TYR A 216 -11.18 9.11 15.74
CA TYR A 216 -12.50 9.35 15.16
C TYR A 216 -12.39 9.28 13.64
N VAL A 217 -13.25 8.48 12.99
CA VAL A 217 -13.27 8.33 11.51
C VAL A 217 -14.66 8.59 10.99
N ALA A 218 -14.79 9.59 10.12
CA ALA A 218 -15.99 9.83 9.33
C ALA A 218 -15.65 9.49 7.86
N GLU A 219 -16.22 8.41 7.34
CA GLU A 219 -15.79 7.85 6.04
C GLU A 219 -16.94 7.33 5.17
N SER A 220 -16.67 7.33 3.86
CA SER A 220 -17.61 6.88 2.83
C SER A 220 -17.37 5.45 2.34
N VAL A 221 -16.26 4.86 2.71
CA VAL A 221 -15.90 3.48 2.42
C VAL A 221 -15.43 2.80 3.71
N TYR A 222 -15.55 1.49 3.80
CA TYR A 222 -14.90 0.79 4.90
C TYR A 222 -13.40 0.71 4.63
N SER A 223 -12.60 1.56 5.28
CA SER A 223 -11.15 1.66 5.09
C SER A 223 -10.36 0.89 6.15
N VAL A 224 -9.05 0.67 5.90
CA VAL A 224 -8.13 0.12 6.91
C VAL A 224 -8.05 1.07 8.12
N THR A 225 -8.07 2.39 7.90
CA THR A 225 -8.14 3.38 8.98
C THR A 225 -9.44 3.23 9.77
N GLY A 226 -10.57 3.01 9.09
CA GLY A 226 -11.86 2.76 9.74
C GLY A 226 -11.87 1.51 10.62
N THR A 227 -11.11 0.47 10.28
CA THR A 227 -11.01 -0.74 11.13
C THR A 227 -10.31 -0.46 12.46
N MET A 228 -9.49 0.59 12.53
CA MET A 228 -8.75 0.99 13.74
C MET A 228 -9.45 2.08 14.54
N ALA A 229 -10.60 2.57 14.07
CA ALA A 229 -11.34 3.64 14.72
C ALA A 229 -11.86 3.25 16.12
N ASP A 230 -11.79 4.20 17.05
CA ASP A 230 -12.49 4.12 18.33
C ASP A 230 -13.95 4.55 18.18
N HIS A 231 -14.17 5.51 17.26
CA HIS A 231 -15.50 5.95 16.84
C HIS A 231 -15.54 6.09 15.31
N ARG A 232 -16.42 5.37 14.69
CA ARG A 232 -16.64 5.40 13.24
C ARG A 232 -18.01 6.01 12.92
N LEU A 233 -18.07 6.93 11.97
CA LEU A 233 -19.28 7.56 11.46
C LEU A 233 -19.39 7.28 9.96
N LEU A 234 -20.47 6.66 9.55
CA LEU A 234 -20.76 6.35 8.16
C LEU A 234 -21.34 7.58 7.46
N LEU A 235 -20.64 8.08 6.46
CA LEU A 235 -21.07 9.19 5.63
C LEU A 235 -20.96 8.82 4.16
N ARG A 236 -21.88 9.33 3.33
CA ARG A 236 -21.66 9.29 1.88
C ARG A 236 -20.58 10.32 1.50
N SER A 237 -19.85 10.11 0.41
CA SER A 237 -18.78 11.04 -0.02
C SER A 237 -19.29 12.47 -0.18
N SER A 238 -20.51 12.66 -0.70
CA SER A 238 -21.16 13.97 -0.82
C SER A 238 -21.50 14.63 0.52
N GLN A 239 -21.54 13.86 1.61
CA GLN A 239 -21.84 14.36 2.96
C GLN A 239 -20.59 14.85 3.72
N VAL A 240 -19.39 14.44 3.30
CA VAL A 240 -18.14 14.81 4.02
C VAL A 240 -17.89 16.30 3.99
N SER A 241 -18.12 16.97 2.85
CA SER A 241 -17.92 18.42 2.72
C SER A 241 -18.91 19.24 3.61
N PRO A 242 -20.23 18.99 3.61
CA PRO A 242 -21.15 19.59 4.58
C PRO A 242 -20.83 19.25 6.04
N PHE A 243 -20.38 18.01 6.32
CA PHE A 243 -19.95 17.60 7.65
C PHE A 243 -18.73 18.39 8.13
N THR A 244 -17.76 18.62 7.26
CA THR A 244 -16.58 19.46 7.57
C THR A 244 -17.00 20.91 7.89
N ALA A 245 -17.97 21.45 7.17
CA ALA A 245 -18.56 22.75 7.48
C ALA A 245 -19.24 22.77 8.86
N ALA A 246 -19.98 21.71 9.19
CA ALA A 246 -20.61 21.58 10.51
C ALA A 246 -19.57 21.44 11.63
N LEU A 247 -18.43 20.79 11.37
CA LEU A 247 -17.28 20.70 12.31
C LEU A 247 -16.75 22.09 12.64
N VAL A 248 -16.56 22.96 11.65
CA VAL A 248 -16.10 24.34 11.83
C VAL A 248 -17.11 25.16 12.67
N ILE A 249 -18.40 25.01 12.39
CA ILE A 249 -19.47 25.68 13.14
C ILE A 249 -19.48 25.21 14.61
N GLU A 250 -19.35 23.91 14.83
CA GLU A 250 -19.37 23.34 16.19
C GLU A 250 -18.14 23.76 17.00
N LEU A 251 -16.94 23.83 16.38
CA LEU A 251 -15.74 24.38 17.01
C LEU A 251 -15.96 25.83 17.49
N GLN A 252 -16.57 26.68 16.65
CA GLN A 252 -16.94 28.05 17.04
C GLN A 252 -17.98 28.06 18.18
N ARG A 253 -18.99 27.18 18.12
CA ARG A 253 -20.03 27.06 19.15
C ARG A 253 -19.44 26.67 20.50
N GLN A 254 -18.41 25.84 20.52
CA GLN A 254 -17.71 25.43 21.74
C GLN A 254 -16.57 26.38 22.17
N GLY A 255 -16.47 27.55 21.55
CA GLY A 255 -15.60 28.65 21.99
C GLY A 255 -14.23 28.74 21.32
N LEU A 256 -13.95 27.92 20.29
CA LEU A 256 -12.75 28.10 19.48
C LEU A 256 -13.01 29.14 18.39
N ALA A 257 -12.19 30.20 18.32
CA ALA A 257 -12.35 31.24 17.33
C ALA A 257 -12.19 30.70 15.90
N MET A 258 -13.30 30.70 15.16
CA MET A 258 -13.39 30.25 13.77
C MET A 258 -14.21 31.26 12.94
N PRO A 259 -13.66 32.44 12.58
CA PRO A 259 -14.43 33.52 11.91
C PRO A 259 -15.10 33.07 10.61
N ILE A 260 -14.50 32.13 9.90
CA ILE A 260 -15.06 31.53 8.68
C ILE A 260 -16.42 30.85 8.90
N SER A 261 -16.75 30.46 10.13
CA SER A 261 -18.03 29.82 10.48
C SER A 261 -19.24 30.68 10.13
N ASN A 262 -19.11 32.01 10.14
CA ASN A 262 -20.18 32.94 9.78
C ASN A 262 -20.70 32.76 8.35
N GLN A 263 -19.87 32.20 7.46
CA GLN A 263 -20.20 31.92 6.06
C GLN A 263 -20.79 30.53 5.85
N LEU A 264 -20.76 29.67 6.86
CA LEU A 264 -21.17 28.29 6.82
C LEU A 264 -22.55 28.04 7.45
N GLY A 265 -23.27 29.07 7.90
CA GLY A 265 -24.47 28.96 8.72
C GLY A 265 -25.58 28.05 8.18
N GLY A 266 -25.61 27.75 6.88
CA GLY A 266 -26.58 26.84 6.26
C GLY A 266 -26.29 25.34 6.49
N PHE A 267 -25.14 25.00 7.08
CA PHE A 267 -24.70 23.61 7.27
C PHE A 267 -24.70 23.14 8.73
N GLY A 268 -25.07 23.97 9.68
CA GLY A 268 -24.96 23.69 11.12
C GLY A 268 -26.06 22.81 11.75
N LYS A 269 -27.06 22.36 10.99
CA LYS A 269 -28.19 21.59 11.55
C LYS A 269 -28.28 20.21 10.92
N HIS A 270 -27.77 19.19 11.61
CA HIS A 270 -27.94 17.80 11.22
C HIS A 270 -28.09 16.94 12.48
N ASP A 271 -29.28 16.37 12.70
CA ASP A 271 -29.58 15.57 13.90
C ASP A 271 -28.82 14.21 13.89
N PHE A 272 -28.57 13.67 12.70
CA PHE A 272 -27.99 12.33 12.52
C PHE A 272 -26.58 12.17 13.18
N TYR A 273 -25.72 13.19 13.10
CA TYR A 273 -24.36 13.12 13.67
C TYR A 273 -24.07 14.15 14.76
N ALA A 274 -25.08 14.84 15.26
CA ALA A 274 -24.88 15.96 16.18
C ALA A 274 -24.13 15.55 17.48
N LYS A 275 -24.49 14.41 18.07
CA LYS A 275 -23.85 13.89 19.28
C LYS A 275 -22.38 13.55 19.03
N TRP A 276 -22.10 12.81 17.93
CA TRP A 276 -20.75 12.42 17.53
C TRP A 276 -19.88 13.66 17.31
N LEU A 277 -20.40 14.63 16.57
CA LEU A 277 -19.71 15.88 16.26
C LEU A 277 -19.39 16.70 17.52
N THR A 278 -20.36 16.85 18.42
CA THR A 278 -20.17 17.58 19.69
C THR A 278 -19.06 16.96 20.55
N VAL A 279 -19.03 15.64 20.64
CA VAL A 279 -18.02 14.92 21.41
C VAL A 279 -16.65 15.00 20.78
N ALA A 280 -16.55 14.75 19.46
CA ALA A 280 -15.26 14.84 18.75
C ALA A 280 -14.65 16.25 18.82
N VAL A 281 -15.48 17.30 18.71
CA VAL A 281 -15.04 18.69 18.88
C VAL A 281 -14.57 19.00 20.29
N SER A 282 -15.28 18.51 21.32
CA SER A 282 -14.85 18.66 22.70
C SER A 282 -13.46 18.05 22.96
N ASP A 283 -13.22 16.83 22.42
CA ASP A 283 -11.92 16.17 22.51
C ASP A 283 -10.82 16.92 21.75
N LEU A 284 -11.12 17.43 20.55
CA LEU A 284 -10.17 18.24 19.78
C LEU A 284 -9.75 19.51 20.53
N ILE A 285 -10.71 20.20 21.16
CA ILE A 285 -10.44 21.40 21.96
C ILE A 285 -9.63 21.08 23.21
N ALA A 286 -9.93 19.96 23.87
CA ALA A 286 -9.16 19.49 25.04
C ALA A 286 -7.71 19.12 24.65
N ALA A 287 -7.50 18.57 23.45
CA ALA A 287 -6.20 18.18 22.89
C ALA A 287 -5.54 19.24 21.99
N ARG A 288 -5.76 20.53 22.21
CA ARG A 288 -5.13 21.62 21.42
C ARG A 288 -3.62 21.48 21.38
N GLY A 289 -3.03 21.59 20.18
CA GLY A 289 -1.60 21.37 19.91
C GLY A 289 -1.14 19.92 19.96
N LYS A 290 -2.05 18.99 20.26
CA LYS A 290 -1.81 17.55 20.33
C LYS A 290 -2.89 16.75 19.57
N SER A 291 -3.55 17.37 18.63
CA SER A 291 -4.56 16.72 17.79
C SER A 291 -4.18 16.78 16.32
N ILE A 292 -4.87 16.01 15.50
CA ILE A 292 -4.76 16.03 14.04
C ILE A 292 -6.18 15.96 13.48
N VAL A 293 -6.50 16.85 12.53
CA VAL A 293 -7.63 16.68 11.63
C VAL A 293 -7.06 16.47 10.23
N VAL A 294 -7.42 15.36 9.58
CA VAL A 294 -6.92 14.98 8.27
C VAL A 294 -8.08 14.69 7.33
N ALA A 295 -8.00 15.11 6.06
CA ALA A 295 -8.96 14.80 5.01
C ALA A 295 -8.32 13.93 3.94
N GLY A 296 -9.10 12.99 3.39
CA GLY A 296 -8.66 12.07 2.33
C GLY A 296 -8.57 12.76 0.97
N ARG A 297 -7.66 12.27 0.12
CA ARG A 297 -7.37 12.83 -1.21
C ARG A 297 -8.59 12.93 -2.14
N ARG A 298 -9.61 12.11 -1.92
CA ARG A 298 -10.86 12.10 -2.71
C ARG A 298 -11.75 13.31 -2.42
N GLN A 299 -11.53 13.98 -1.29
CA GLN A 299 -12.37 15.10 -0.88
C GLN A 299 -12.03 16.37 -1.68
N PRO A 300 -13.02 17.20 -2.01
CA PRO A 300 -12.79 18.42 -2.78
C PRO A 300 -11.80 19.39 -2.09
N PRO A 301 -11.09 20.23 -2.86
CA PRO A 301 -10.11 21.17 -2.31
C PRO A 301 -10.60 22.04 -1.16
N ILE A 302 -11.88 22.43 -1.15
CA ILE A 302 -12.48 23.21 -0.07
C ILE A 302 -12.45 22.49 1.29
N VAL A 303 -12.58 21.16 1.31
CA VAL A 303 -12.49 20.37 2.54
C VAL A 303 -11.09 20.49 3.13
N HIS A 304 -10.05 20.36 2.31
CA HIS A 304 -8.66 20.50 2.73
C HIS A 304 -8.34 21.92 3.23
N ALA A 305 -8.93 22.95 2.59
CA ALA A 305 -8.80 24.34 3.02
C ALA A 305 -9.44 24.58 4.40
N LEU A 306 -10.63 24.01 4.65
CA LEU A 306 -11.28 24.07 5.95
C LEU A 306 -10.51 23.30 7.02
N VAL A 307 -9.99 22.10 6.69
CA VAL A 307 -9.16 21.30 7.59
C VAL A 307 -7.87 22.04 7.96
N PHE A 308 -7.25 22.76 7.02
CA PHE A 308 -6.13 23.63 7.32
C PHE A 308 -6.50 24.70 8.36
N ALA A 309 -7.62 25.40 8.16
CA ALA A 309 -8.11 26.44 9.09
C ALA A 309 -8.40 25.87 10.48
N VAL A 310 -9.00 24.66 10.56
CA VAL A 310 -9.26 23.94 11.81
C VAL A 310 -7.95 23.61 12.54
N ASN A 311 -6.97 23.02 11.85
CA ASN A 311 -5.70 22.66 12.45
C ASN A 311 -4.91 23.88 12.92
N GLN A 312 -5.00 25.02 12.21
CA GLN A 312 -4.39 26.26 12.65
C GLN A 312 -5.05 26.79 13.92
N ALA A 313 -6.37 26.82 13.98
CA ALA A 313 -7.11 27.30 15.14
C ALA A 313 -6.88 26.41 16.38
N LEU A 314 -6.73 25.09 16.18
CA LEU A 314 -6.38 24.16 17.24
C LEU A 314 -4.90 24.24 17.68
N GLY A 315 -4.06 25.03 17.00
CA GLY A 315 -2.62 25.13 17.33
C GLY A 315 -1.82 23.88 16.94
N ASN A 316 -2.32 23.07 15.99
CA ASN A 316 -1.67 21.85 15.54
C ASN A 316 -0.51 22.11 14.56
N VAL A 317 -0.51 23.27 13.88
CA VAL A 317 0.55 23.68 12.95
C VAL A 317 1.86 23.88 13.70
N ASN A 318 2.92 23.25 13.22
CA ASN A 318 4.25 23.11 13.84
C ASN A 318 4.29 22.30 15.16
N ALA A 319 3.18 21.70 15.56
CA ALA A 319 3.11 20.78 16.71
C ALA A 319 2.97 19.32 16.23
N THR A 320 1.83 19.00 15.65
CA THR A 320 1.49 17.67 15.09
C THR A 320 1.43 17.66 13.57
N ILE A 321 1.41 18.82 12.93
CA ILE A 321 1.40 18.98 11.48
C ILE A 321 2.42 20.04 11.10
N SER A 322 3.28 19.75 10.15
CA SER A 322 4.16 20.73 9.50
C SER A 322 3.84 20.83 8.02
N TYR A 323 4.24 21.93 7.41
CA TYR A 323 4.08 22.16 5.97
C TYR A 323 5.43 22.42 5.34
N CYS A 324 5.65 21.85 4.16
CA CYS A 324 6.86 22.10 3.37
C CYS A 324 6.50 22.39 1.91
N GLU A 325 7.38 23.10 1.21
CA GLU A 325 7.27 23.25 -0.24
C GLU A 325 7.53 21.90 -0.93
N LEU A 326 6.85 21.67 -2.06
CA LEU A 326 7.15 20.55 -2.92
C LEU A 326 8.39 20.89 -3.76
N VAL A 327 9.56 20.51 -3.23
CA VAL A 327 10.85 20.74 -3.91
C VAL A 327 11.06 19.63 -4.93
N ASP A 328 11.45 20.02 -6.15
CA ASP A 328 11.76 19.08 -7.25
C ASP A 328 10.61 18.09 -7.56
N ALA A 329 9.36 18.49 -7.31
CA ALA A 329 8.17 17.67 -7.46
C ALA A 329 7.19 18.23 -8.48
N GLU A 330 6.50 17.33 -9.20
CA GLU A 330 5.41 17.66 -10.10
C GLU A 330 4.07 17.31 -9.44
N ILE A 331 3.10 18.20 -9.61
CA ILE A 331 1.74 18.00 -9.13
C ILE A 331 0.88 17.62 -10.33
N PRO A 332 0.23 16.46 -10.32
CA PRO A 332 -0.70 16.06 -11.37
C PRO A 332 -1.89 17.02 -11.46
N SER A 333 -2.40 17.19 -12.67
CA SER A 333 -3.61 17.97 -12.93
C SER A 333 -4.48 17.32 -14.00
N ARG A 334 -5.66 16.86 -13.59
CA ARG A 334 -6.68 16.30 -14.49
C ARG A 334 -7.25 17.34 -15.46
N THR A 335 -7.32 18.60 -15.04
CA THR A 335 -7.76 19.69 -15.92
C THR A 335 -6.73 20.01 -17.01
N ALA A 336 -5.43 19.94 -16.66
CA ALA A 336 -4.37 20.11 -17.65
C ALA A 336 -4.36 18.98 -18.70
N LEU A 337 -4.66 17.73 -18.31
CA LEU A 337 -4.84 16.63 -19.24
C LEU A 337 -6.02 16.88 -20.18
N ALA A 338 -7.16 17.33 -19.66
CA ALA A 338 -8.34 17.66 -20.47
C ALA A 338 -8.04 18.77 -21.50
N ASP A 339 -7.27 19.79 -21.09
CA ASP A 339 -6.89 20.88 -21.98
C ASP A 339 -5.85 20.43 -23.02
N LEU A 340 -4.94 19.51 -22.66
CA LEU A 340 -4.06 18.86 -23.63
C LEU A 340 -4.86 18.08 -24.68
N SER A 341 -5.86 17.29 -24.26
CA SER A 341 -6.72 16.52 -25.17
C SER A 341 -7.46 17.44 -26.15
N LYS A 342 -7.99 18.58 -25.69
CA LYS A 342 -8.62 19.58 -26.57
C LYS A 342 -7.64 20.17 -27.59
N LYS A 343 -6.40 20.48 -27.19
CA LYS A 343 -5.35 20.98 -28.10
C LYS A 343 -4.96 19.92 -29.13
N MET A 344 -4.88 18.64 -28.75
CA MET A 344 -4.61 17.54 -29.66
C MET A 344 -5.75 17.39 -30.70
N LEU A 345 -7.01 17.39 -30.26
CA LEU A 345 -8.19 17.34 -31.13
C LEU A 345 -8.24 18.52 -32.09
N ALA A 346 -7.79 19.69 -31.68
CA ALA A 346 -7.71 20.91 -32.49
C ALA A 346 -6.50 20.92 -33.46
N GLY A 347 -5.65 19.88 -33.45
CA GLY A 347 -4.46 19.82 -34.29
C GLY A 347 -3.36 20.83 -33.91
N GLN A 348 -3.31 21.27 -32.65
CA GLN A 348 -2.29 22.19 -32.15
C GLN A 348 -1.04 21.46 -31.61
N ILE A 349 -1.10 20.14 -31.53
CA ILE A 349 0.01 19.29 -31.08
C ILE A 349 0.41 18.36 -32.22
N ASP A 350 1.64 18.51 -32.68
CA ASP A 350 2.22 17.67 -33.75
C ASP A 350 2.99 16.49 -33.18
N THR A 351 3.60 16.67 -32.01
CA THR A 351 4.38 15.65 -31.35
C THR A 351 4.02 15.57 -29.87
N LEU A 352 3.62 14.39 -29.42
CA LEU A 352 3.37 14.08 -28.02
C LEU A 352 4.36 13.03 -27.51
N ILE A 353 5.03 13.35 -26.43
CA ILE A 353 5.92 12.45 -25.72
C ILE A 353 5.27 12.10 -24.37
N MET A 354 5.08 10.81 -24.12
CA MET A 354 4.53 10.31 -22.87
C MET A 354 5.62 9.57 -22.09
N ILE A 355 5.84 9.98 -20.85
CA ILE A 355 6.86 9.42 -19.93
C ILE A 355 6.12 8.73 -18.80
N GLY A 356 6.04 7.39 -18.87
CA GLY A 356 5.21 6.58 -17.97
C GLY A 356 3.72 6.72 -18.25
N GLY A 357 2.91 6.22 -17.32
CA GLY A 357 1.44 6.31 -17.34
C GLY A 357 0.73 5.43 -18.37
N ASN A 358 -0.60 5.53 -18.35
CA ASN A 358 -1.45 4.78 -19.28
C ASN A 358 -2.76 5.53 -19.57
N ALA A 359 -2.65 6.76 -20.09
CA ALA A 359 -3.78 7.66 -20.26
C ALA A 359 -4.89 7.13 -21.19
N VAL A 360 -4.62 6.18 -22.07
CA VAL A 360 -5.67 5.50 -22.87
C VAL A 360 -6.58 4.64 -21.97
N TYR A 361 -6.07 4.11 -20.86
CA TYR A 361 -6.84 3.31 -19.92
C TYR A 361 -7.45 4.16 -18.80
N ASP A 362 -6.72 5.12 -18.24
CA ASP A 362 -7.05 5.74 -16.96
C ASP A 362 -7.45 7.22 -17.01
N ALA A 363 -7.40 7.86 -18.21
CA ALA A 363 -7.89 9.23 -18.37
C ALA A 363 -9.41 9.31 -18.09
N PRO A 364 -9.91 10.46 -17.59
CA PRO A 364 -11.36 10.68 -17.45
C PRO A 364 -12.09 10.43 -18.79
N ALA A 365 -13.22 9.71 -18.73
CA ALA A 365 -13.94 9.27 -19.92
C ALA A 365 -14.38 10.42 -20.84
N ASP A 366 -14.63 11.60 -20.27
CA ASP A 366 -15.01 12.82 -21.01
C ASP A 366 -13.82 13.62 -21.56
N CYS A 367 -12.57 13.19 -21.35
CA CYS A 367 -11.39 13.76 -21.99
C CYS A 367 -11.21 13.32 -23.46
N ASP A 368 -11.85 12.24 -23.88
CA ASP A 368 -11.73 11.65 -25.21
C ASP A 368 -10.26 11.45 -25.67
N PHE A 369 -9.41 11.04 -24.72
CA PHE A 369 -7.96 11.00 -24.89
C PHE A 369 -7.52 10.10 -26.05
N THR A 370 -8.17 8.96 -26.24
CA THR A 370 -7.85 8.01 -27.32
C THR A 370 -8.03 8.62 -28.69
N ASN A 371 -9.17 9.30 -28.93
CA ASN A 371 -9.41 9.98 -30.19
C ASN A 371 -8.49 11.20 -30.38
N ALA A 372 -8.17 11.89 -29.29
CA ALA A 372 -7.21 12.99 -29.29
C ALA A 372 -5.80 12.50 -29.70
N LEU A 373 -5.33 11.40 -29.11
CA LEU A 373 -4.03 10.79 -29.41
C LEU A 373 -3.91 10.38 -30.87
N ALA A 374 -4.97 9.85 -31.46
CA ALA A 374 -5.00 9.46 -32.86
C ALA A 374 -4.85 10.64 -33.87
N LYS A 375 -5.03 11.90 -33.40
CA LYS A 375 -4.81 13.10 -34.26
C LYS A 375 -3.36 13.57 -34.23
N VAL A 376 -2.53 13.12 -33.31
CA VAL A 376 -1.15 13.57 -33.19
C VAL A 376 -0.26 12.86 -34.19
N ALA A 377 0.53 13.64 -34.95
CA ALA A 377 1.36 13.09 -36.01
C ALA A 377 2.52 12.22 -35.50
N ASN A 378 3.17 12.62 -34.43
CA ASN A 378 4.29 11.87 -33.82
C ASN A 378 3.98 11.58 -32.35
N THR A 379 3.87 10.32 -32.01
CA THR A 379 3.56 9.86 -30.65
C THR A 379 4.64 8.93 -30.15
N ILE A 380 5.15 9.23 -28.95
CA ILE A 380 6.26 8.51 -28.30
C ILE A 380 5.81 8.16 -26.89
N HIS A 381 6.02 6.91 -26.47
CA HIS A 381 5.68 6.45 -25.12
C HIS A 381 6.81 5.63 -24.52
N LEU A 382 7.35 6.06 -23.38
CA LEU A 382 8.27 5.30 -22.55
C LEU A 382 7.46 4.57 -21.47
N SER A 383 7.50 3.23 -21.44
CA SER A 383 6.73 2.45 -20.45
C SER A 383 7.36 1.08 -20.20
N GLN A 384 7.17 0.55 -18.98
CA GLN A 384 7.65 -0.79 -18.62
C GLN A 384 6.90 -1.92 -19.34
N TYR A 385 5.67 -1.66 -19.81
CA TYR A 385 4.85 -2.62 -20.57
C TYR A 385 4.38 -2.04 -21.88
N VAL A 386 4.15 -2.91 -22.85
CA VAL A 386 3.41 -2.51 -24.07
C VAL A 386 1.93 -2.47 -23.69
N ASN A 387 1.52 -1.38 -23.03
CA ASN A 387 0.18 -1.21 -22.48
C ASN A 387 -0.81 -0.61 -23.49
N GLU A 388 -2.03 -0.27 -23.08
CA GLU A 388 -3.10 0.27 -23.94
C GLU A 388 -2.66 1.55 -24.64
N THR A 389 -1.93 2.43 -23.96
CA THR A 389 -1.34 3.64 -24.55
C THR A 389 -0.25 3.28 -25.55
N SER A 390 0.61 2.31 -25.23
CA SER A 390 1.70 1.85 -26.11
C SER A 390 1.20 1.28 -27.43
N HIS A 391 0.06 0.61 -27.42
CA HIS A 391 -0.58 0.12 -28.65
C HIS A 391 -1.12 1.23 -29.56
N SER A 392 -1.28 2.44 -29.03
CA SER A 392 -1.86 3.59 -29.74
C SER A 392 -0.83 4.60 -30.22
N VAL A 393 0.48 4.34 -30.06
CA VAL A 393 1.57 5.24 -30.40
C VAL A 393 2.44 4.72 -31.55
N LYS A 394 3.19 5.65 -32.19
CA LYS A 394 4.17 5.29 -33.24
C LYS A 394 5.47 4.72 -32.65
N TRP A 395 5.98 5.33 -31.58
CA TRP A 395 7.19 4.87 -30.91
C TRP A 395 6.84 4.40 -29.49
N HIS A 396 7.07 3.12 -29.23
CA HIS A 396 7.10 2.59 -27.89
C HIS A 396 8.56 2.34 -27.48
N LEU A 397 8.97 2.90 -26.35
CA LEU A 397 10.30 2.78 -25.78
C LEU A 397 10.22 1.94 -24.50
N SER A 398 11.11 0.95 -24.37
CA SER A 398 11.16 0.11 -23.16
C SER A 398 11.73 0.90 -21.99
N GLU A 399 10.99 0.94 -20.87
CA GLU A 399 11.44 1.56 -19.63
C GLU A 399 12.09 0.53 -18.72
N ALA A 400 13.22 0.91 -18.13
CA ALA A 400 13.93 0.12 -17.12
C ALA A 400 13.19 0.13 -15.78
N HIS A 401 13.28 -0.95 -15.01
CA HIS A 401 12.78 -1.01 -13.64
C HIS A 401 13.69 -0.21 -12.69
N TYR A 402 13.17 0.35 -11.58
CA TYR A 402 13.98 1.19 -10.65
C TYR A 402 15.20 0.48 -10.06
N LEU A 403 15.26 -0.84 -10.06
CA LEU A 403 16.44 -1.62 -9.68
C LEU A 403 17.47 -1.79 -10.83
N GLU A 404 17.23 -1.22 -11.98
CA GLU A 404 18.04 -1.34 -13.20
C GLU A 404 18.64 -0.03 -13.70
N TYR A 405 18.22 1.14 -13.17
CA TYR A 405 18.70 2.44 -13.66
C TYR A 405 19.18 3.37 -12.54
N TRP A 406 20.02 4.32 -12.90
CA TRP A 406 20.43 5.43 -12.04
C TRP A 406 19.41 6.56 -12.10
N GLY A 407 18.94 6.97 -10.92
CA GLY A 407 18.03 8.08 -10.76
C GLY A 407 18.13 8.67 -9.35
N ASP A 408 17.19 9.52 -9.03
CA ASP A 408 17.00 10.05 -7.68
C ASP A 408 15.53 10.34 -7.42
N ALA A 409 15.20 10.51 -6.14
CA ALA A 409 13.87 10.90 -5.72
C ALA A 409 13.92 11.65 -4.38
N ARG A 410 12.82 12.35 -4.05
CA ARG A 410 12.61 12.93 -2.72
C ARG A 410 11.46 12.27 -2.02
N ALA A 411 11.63 12.04 -0.73
CA ALA A 411 10.54 11.69 0.17
C ALA A 411 9.55 12.86 0.33
N ALA A 412 8.40 12.62 0.96
CA ALA A 412 7.40 13.65 1.19
C ALA A 412 7.91 14.84 1.99
N ASP A 413 8.83 14.62 2.93
CA ASP A 413 9.48 15.68 3.72
C ASP A 413 10.60 16.42 2.96
N GLY A 414 10.85 16.07 1.68
CA GLY A 414 11.90 16.63 0.85
C GLY A 414 13.26 15.94 0.95
N THR A 415 13.43 14.92 1.80
CA THR A 415 14.70 14.18 1.91
C THR A 415 15.11 13.58 0.57
N ALA A 416 16.28 13.94 0.07
CA ALA A 416 16.82 13.47 -1.20
C ALA A 416 17.48 12.09 -1.07
N SER A 417 17.23 11.22 -2.04
CA SER A 417 17.67 9.84 -2.07
C SER A 417 18.09 9.42 -3.47
N VAL A 418 19.05 8.51 -3.60
CA VAL A 418 19.51 7.98 -4.88
C VAL A 418 18.75 6.70 -5.22
N ILE A 419 18.32 6.58 -6.47
CA ILE A 419 17.92 5.32 -7.07
C ILE A 419 19.19 4.70 -7.64
N GLN A 420 19.73 3.73 -6.92
CA GLN A 420 20.94 3.00 -7.28
C GLN A 420 20.55 1.66 -7.87
N PRO A 421 20.94 1.33 -9.12
CA PRO A 421 20.65 0.03 -9.72
C PRO A 421 21.46 -1.07 -9.03
N LEU A 422 20.86 -2.27 -8.95
CA LEU A 422 21.53 -3.47 -8.47
C LEU A 422 22.02 -4.35 -9.62
N ILE A 423 21.39 -4.23 -10.78
CA ILE A 423 21.73 -4.97 -12.00
C ILE A 423 21.63 -4.05 -13.22
N LEU A 424 22.21 -4.48 -14.32
CA LEU A 424 21.95 -3.85 -15.62
C LEU A 424 20.53 -4.17 -16.12
N PRO A 425 19.95 -3.32 -17.00
CA PRO A 425 18.63 -3.58 -17.55
C PRO A 425 18.53 -4.94 -18.22
N LEU A 426 17.61 -5.79 -17.73
CA LEU A 426 17.41 -7.16 -18.23
C LEU A 426 16.93 -7.17 -19.69
N PHE A 427 16.19 -6.13 -20.10
CA PHE A 427 15.57 -6.02 -21.42
C PHE A 427 16.06 -4.80 -22.20
N GLY A 428 17.23 -4.24 -21.86
CA GLY A 428 17.78 -3.08 -22.56
C GLY A 428 16.94 -1.81 -22.45
N GLY A 429 16.14 -1.68 -21.39
CA GLY A 429 15.30 -0.51 -21.14
C GLY A 429 16.10 0.72 -20.75
N HIS A 430 15.54 1.90 -20.99
CA HIS A 430 16.09 3.21 -20.64
C HIS A 430 15.25 3.88 -19.55
N SER A 431 15.87 4.79 -18.82
CA SER A 431 15.18 5.54 -17.75
C SER A 431 14.51 6.82 -18.28
N SER A 432 13.55 7.32 -17.52
CA SER A 432 12.99 8.67 -17.73
C SER A 432 14.04 9.77 -17.68
N VAL A 433 15.12 9.60 -16.88
CA VAL A 433 16.27 10.51 -16.78
C VAL A 433 17.04 10.56 -18.12
N GLU A 434 17.36 9.40 -18.69
CA GLU A 434 18.07 9.31 -19.99
C GLU A 434 17.22 9.85 -21.14
N LEU A 435 15.92 9.49 -21.18
CA LEU A 435 15.02 10.02 -22.18
C LEU A 435 14.92 11.54 -22.10
N LEU A 436 14.68 12.10 -20.90
CA LEU A 436 14.50 13.55 -20.75
C LEU A 436 15.79 14.32 -21.06
N GLN A 437 16.98 13.77 -20.74
CA GLN A 437 18.26 14.33 -21.15
C GLN A 437 18.40 14.39 -22.68
N LEU A 438 18.06 13.31 -23.36
CA LEU A 438 18.03 13.27 -24.84
C LEU A 438 17.05 14.30 -25.42
N LEU A 439 15.85 14.39 -24.84
CA LEU A 439 14.84 15.34 -25.29
C LEU A 439 15.26 16.81 -25.12
N ALA A 440 15.86 17.14 -23.98
CA ALA A 440 16.28 18.51 -23.65
C ALA A 440 17.52 18.99 -24.41
N SER A 441 18.47 18.08 -24.68
CA SER A 441 19.80 18.47 -25.20
C SER A 441 20.15 17.87 -26.58
N GLY A 442 19.39 16.90 -27.08
CA GLY A 442 19.72 16.09 -28.27
C GLY A 442 20.87 15.11 -28.07
N ARG A 443 21.41 15.00 -26.83
CA ARG A 443 22.54 14.12 -26.49
C ARG A 443 22.06 12.91 -25.73
N ASP A 444 22.51 11.75 -26.18
CA ASP A 444 22.32 10.47 -25.50
C ASP A 444 23.46 10.29 -24.48
N GLU A 445 23.13 10.37 -23.20
CA GLU A 445 24.08 10.31 -22.07
C GLU A 445 23.62 9.23 -21.07
N ARG A 446 24.59 8.61 -20.37
CA ARG A 446 24.26 7.54 -19.40
C ARG A 446 23.64 8.10 -18.13
N GLY A 447 22.65 7.43 -17.59
CA GLY A 447 21.94 7.84 -16.38
C GLY A 447 22.88 8.11 -15.19
N TYR A 448 23.94 7.34 -14.99
CA TYR A 448 24.95 7.57 -13.96
C TYR A 448 25.59 8.95 -14.05
N ASP A 449 26.01 9.35 -15.23
CA ASP A 449 26.70 10.62 -15.45
C ASP A 449 25.73 11.81 -15.25
N ILE A 450 24.49 11.65 -15.72
CA ILE A 450 23.43 12.65 -15.59
C ILE A 450 23.07 12.90 -14.10
N VAL A 451 22.89 11.84 -13.32
CA VAL A 451 22.55 11.93 -11.89
C VAL A 451 23.72 12.55 -11.12
N ARG A 452 24.95 12.10 -11.34
CA ARG A 452 26.14 12.67 -10.70
C ARG A 452 26.33 14.15 -11.00
N GLN A 453 25.98 14.60 -12.21
CA GLN A 453 26.01 16.02 -12.56
C GLN A 453 25.05 16.84 -11.68
N THR A 454 23.85 16.31 -11.37
CA THR A 454 22.91 16.97 -10.45
C THR A 454 23.47 16.95 -9.02
N TRP A 455 23.91 15.79 -8.55
CA TRP A 455 24.38 15.61 -7.18
C TRP A 455 25.68 16.33 -6.87
N SER A 456 26.54 16.59 -7.88
CA SER A 456 27.75 17.43 -7.70
C SER A 456 27.44 18.87 -7.28
N LYS A 457 26.22 19.35 -7.55
CA LYS A 457 25.74 20.67 -7.11
C LYS A 457 25.06 20.65 -5.74
N MET A 458 24.64 19.46 -5.28
CA MET A 458 23.94 19.28 -4.00
C MET A 458 24.89 18.89 -2.87
N LEU A 459 25.92 18.11 -3.19
CA LEU A 459 26.90 17.64 -2.21
C LEU A 459 27.95 18.72 -1.94
N THR A 460 28.35 18.87 -0.68
CA THR A 460 29.38 19.80 -0.23
C THR A 460 30.61 19.04 0.24
N GLY A 461 31.82 19.59 0.04
CA GLY A 461 33.07 18.96 0.44
C GLY A 461 33.66 18.04 -0.63
N ASN A 462 34.21 16.89 -0.22
CA ASN A 462 34.75 15.90 -1.17
C ASN A 462 33.63 15.08 -1.78
N PHE A 463 33.33 15.34 -3.06
CA PHE A 463 32.22 14.73 -3.76
C PHE A 463 32.22 13.20 -3.71
N GLU A 464 33.34 12.54 -3.99
CA GLU A 464 33.39 11.07 -4.03
C GLU A 464 33.11 10.45 -2.67
N LYS A 465 33.66 11.03 -1.60
CA LYS A 465 33.40 10.54 -0.24
C LYS A 465 31.93 10.70 0.17
N GLU A 466 31.36 11.87 -0.09
CA GLU A 466 29.93 12.12 0.24
C GLU A 466 28.99 11.32 -0.67
N TRP A 467 29.35 11.13 -1.94
CA TRP A 467 28.62 10.27 -2.87
C TRP A 467 28.56 8.82 -2.38
N GLN A 468 29.72 8.24 -2.00
CA GLN A 468 29.77 6.89 -1.43
C GLN A 468 28.94 6.77 -0.16
N ARG A 469 28.96 7.79 0.70
CA ARG A 469 28.13 7.81 1.92
C ARG A 469 26.64 7.82 1.58
N VAL A 470 26.19 8.61 0.62
CA VAL A 470 24.79 8.65 0.19
C VAL A 470 24.35 7.32 -0.42
N LEU A 471 25.21 6.67 -1.22
CA LEU A 471 24.93 5.34 -1.77
C LEU A 471 24.79 4.29 -0.66
N HIS A 472 25.64 4.34 0.37
CA HIS A 472 25.59 3.44 1.52
C HIS A 472 24.33 3.66 2.37
N ASP A 473 24.03 4.92 2.72
CA ASP A 473 22.91 5.27 3.61
C ASP A 473 21.55 5.29 2.88
N GLY A 474 21.56 5.37 1.53
CA GLY A 474 20.39 5.47 0.66
C GLY A 474 19.69 6.83 0.72
N ARG A 475 20.28 7.83 1.38
CA ARG A 475 19.72 9.18 1.50
C ARG A 475 20.82 10.22 1.75
N LEU A 476 20.50 11.47 1.42
CA LEU A 476 21.30 12.62 1.85
C LEU A 476 20.80 13.12 3.20
N GLU A 477 21.65 13.04 4.20
CA GLU A 477 21.36 13.55 5.55
C GLU A 477 21.09 15.06 5.54
N LYS A 478 20.09 15.51 6.31
CA LYS A 478 19.71 16.94 6.44
C LYS A 478 19.27 17.61 5.13
N SER A 479 18.74 16.84 4.19
CA SER A 479 18.22 17.36 2.92
C SER A 479 16.71 17.53 2.90
N SER A 480 16.01 17.32 4.04
CA SER A 480 14.58 17.62 4.16
C SER A 480 14.27 19.08 3.85
N ALA A 481 13.11 19.32 3.24
CA ALA A 481 12.67 20.67 2.94
C ALA A 481 12.41 21.45 4.24
N PRO A 482 12.72 22.76 4.24
CA PRO A 482 12.40 23.61 5.39
C PRO A 482 10.90 23.59 5.69
N THR A 483 10.55 23.51 6.97
CA THR A 483 9.16 23.66 7.41
C THR A 483 8.74 25.12 7.33
N ILE A 484 7.52 25.35 6.88
CA ILE A 484 6.91 26.67 6.74
C ILE A 484 5.73 26.76 7.68
N ALA A 485 5.53 27.92 8.32
CA ALA A 485 4.31 28.27 9.02
C ALA A 485 3.46 29.16 8.10
N PRO A 486 2.58 28.58 7.27
CA PRO A 486 1.80 29.37 6.33
C PRO A 486 0.73 30.18 7.05
N LEU A 487 0.45 31.38 6.54
CA LEU A 487 -0.65 32.21 7.04
C LEU A 487 -1.96 31.77 6.39
N LEU A 488 -3.03 31.78 7.18
CA LEU A 488 -4.38 31.46 6.71
C LEU A 488 -4.96 32.67 5.92
N ASP A 489 -5.42 32.42 4.71
CA ASP A 489 -6.23 33.37 3.92
C ASP A 489 -7.72 33.01 4.04
N GLU A 490 -8.36 33.44 5.12
CA GLU A 490 -9.80 33.23 5.31
C GLU A 490 -10.63 33.84 4.19
N SER A 491 -10.18 34.96 3.58
CA SER A 491 -10.90 35.60 2.49
C SER A 491 -10.94 34.75 1.23
N ALA A 492 -9.86 34.01 0.95
CA ALA A 492 -9.84 33.05 -0.18
C ALA A 492 -10.81 31.88 0.04
N ILE A 493 -10.81 31.31 1.24
CA ILE A 493 -11.78 30.27 1.61
C ILE A 493 -13.21 30.78 1.50
N ALA A 494 -13.49 31.99 2.03
CA ALA A 494 -14.80 32.63 1.97
C ALA A 494 -15.31 32.82 0.53
N ARG A 495 -14.43 33.24 -0.39
CA ARG A 495 -14.78 33.34 -1.83
C ARG A 495 -15.20 32.02 -2.42
N GLN A 496 -14.48 30.91 -2.09
CA GLN A 496 -14.84 29.58 -2.57
C GLN A 496 -16.18 29.08 -2.01
N ILE A 497 -16.45 29.33 -0.73
CA ILE A 497 -17.73 29.00 -0.10
C ILE A 497 -18.85 29.76 -0.81
N SER A 498 -18.69 31.07 -1.04
CA SER A 498 -19.66 31.92 -1.72
C SER A 498 -19.90 31.49 -3.18
N ALA A 499 -18.89 30.94 -3.83
CA ALA A 499 -18.98 30.36 -5.18
C ALA A 499 -19.69 28.97 -5.19
N GLY A 500 -20.12 28.46 -4.04
CA GLY A 500 -20.84 27.19 -3.95
C GLY A 500 -19.94 25.94 -3.94
N ALA A 501 -18.69 26.07 -3.52
CA ALA A 501 -17.75 24.94 -3.43
C ALA A 501 -18.24 23.84 -2.47
N ILE A 502 -19.03 24.19 -1.44
CA ILE A 502 -19.68 23.22 -0.56
C ILE A 502 -21.11 22.98 -1.09
N LYS A 503 -21.33 21.79 -1.62
CA LYS A 503 -22.66 21.38 -2.12
C LYS A 503 -23.43 20.68 -1.01
N LYS A 504 -24.75 20.91 -0.94
CA LYS A 504 -25.64 20.09 -0.09
C LYS A 504 -25.70 18.69 -0.67
N SER A 505 -25.69 17.68 0.23
CA SER A 505 -25.87 16.30 -0.20
C SER A 505 -27.23 16.10 -0.88
N ALA A 506 -27.24 15.44 -2.03
CA ALA A 506 -28.46 15.13 -2.76
C ALA A 506 -29.25 14.01 -2.06
N SER A 507 -30.57 14.02 -2.20
CA SER A 507 -31.42 12.90 -1.85
C SER A 507 -31.25 11.78 -2.89
N LEU A 508 -31.06 10.55 -2.43
CA LEU A 508 -30.85 9.36 -3.30
C LEU A 508 -32.18 8.64 -3.60
N SER A 509 -33.21 9.33 -3.99
CA SER A 509 -34.49 8.68 -4.32
C SER A 509 -34.31 7.70 -5.50
N GLY A 510 -34.15 6.40 -5.19
CA GLY A 510 -34.01 5.32 -6.19
C GLY A 510 -32.66 5.31 -6.94
N THR A 511 -31.69 6.08 -6.51
CA THR A 511 -30.33 6.13 -7.07
C THR A 511 -29.27 5.87 -6.00
N VAL A 512 -28.04 5.65 -6.42
CA VAL A 512 -26.90 5.43 -5.53
C VAL A 512 -25.80 6.46 -5.76
N GLU A 513 -24.90 6.58 -4.80
CA GLU A 513 -23.64 7.27 -4.93
C GLU A 513 -22.52 6.27 -5.16
N ILE A 514 -21.62 6.54 -6.11
CA ILE A 514 -20.48 5.67 -6.41
C ILE A 514 -19.19 6.41 -6.00
N VAL A 515 -18.33 5.73 -5.28
CA VAL A 515 -17.00 6.22 -4.94
C VAL A 515 -15.95 5.33 -5.60
N PHE A 516 -14.92 5.98 -6.16
CA PHE A 516 -13.76 5.31 -6.75
C PHE A 516 -12.60 5.37 -5.78
N GLN A 517 -11.91 4.24 -5.60
CA GLN A 517 -10.73 4.18 -4.75
C GLN A 517 -9.60 3.41 -5.42
N PRO A 518 -8.33 3.72 -5.13
CA PRO A 518 -7.22 2.88 -5.57
C PRO A 518 -7.38 1.48 -4.99
N SER A 519 -7.16 0.45 -5.83
CA SER A 519 -7.22 -0.92 -5.37
C SER A 519 -6.14 -1.20 -4.32
N PRO A 520 -6.47 -1.88 -3.21
CA PRO A 520 -5.48 -2.37 -2.25
C PRO A 520 -4.43 -3.31 -2.85
N ALA A 521 -4.75 -3.94 -3.99
CA ALA A 521 -3.87 -4.87 -4.69
C ALA A 521 -3.17 -4.24 -5.91
N LEU A 522 -3.91 -3.53 -6.78
CA LEU A 522 -3.41 -3.10 -8.09
C LEU A 522 -3.14 -1.60 -8.19
N PHE A 523 -3.51 -0.82 -7.16
CA PHE A 523 -3.47 0.64 -7.12
C PHE A 523 -4.39 1.24 -8.21
N ASP A 524 -3.83 1.84 -9.26
CA ASP A 524 -4.52 2.39 -10.42
C ASP A 524 -4.44 1.48 -11.66
N GLY A 525 -3.83 0.29 -11.52
CA GLY A 525 -3.58 -0.68 -12.59
C GLY A 525 -2.12 -0.83 -13.00
N LYS A 526 -1.20 -0.01 -12.46
CA LYS A 526 0.24 -0.16 -12.75
C LYS A 526 0.81 -1.49 -12.26
N TYR A 527 0.18 -2.12 -11.26
CA TYR A 527 0.57 -3.43 -10.71
C TYR A 527 -0.29 -4.59 -11.22
N ALA A 528 -1.10 -4.41 -12.26
CA ALA A 528 -2.05 -5.41 -12.73
C ALA A 528 -1.41 -6.76 -13.12
N ASN A 529 -0.17 -6.78 -13.64
CA ASN A 529 0.53 -8.01 -14.00
C ASN A 529 1.28 -8.67 -12.82
N ASN A 530 1.20 -8.12 -11.61
CA ASN A 530 1.87 -8.70 -10.45
C ASN A 530 1.00 -9.78 -9.78
N GLY A 531 1.34 -11.05 -10.00
CA GLY A 531 0.55 -12.17 -9.50
C GLY A 531 0.53 -12.32 -7.97
N TRP A 532 1.54 -11.84 -7.26
CA TRP A 532 1.50 -11.81 -5.79
C TRP A 532 0.44 -10.83 -5.29
N LEU A 533 0.35 -9.65 -5.89
CA LEU A 533 -0.66 -8.65 -5.54
C LEU A 533 -2.07 -9.10 -5.95
N GLN A 534 -2.23 -9.68 -7.15
CA GLN A 534 -3.51 -10.22 -7.62
C GLN A 534 -4.07 -11.29 -6.65
N GLU A 535 -3.21 -12.12 -6.07
CA GLU A 535 -3.61 -13.20 -5.15
C GLU A 535 -3.66 -12.77 -3.68
N THR A 536 -3.19 -11.57 -3.35
CA THR A 536 -3.27 -11.03 -1.98
C THR A 536 -4.71 -10.66 -1.67
N PRO A 537 -5.31 -11.25 -0.60
CA PRO A 537 -6.68 -10.93 -0.25
C PRO A 537 -6.84 -9.47 0.15
N ASP A 538 -7.87 -8.83 -0.37
CA ASP A 538 -8.27 -7.49 0.05
C ASP A 538 -8.44 -7.40 1.57
N PRO A 539 -7.99 -6.34 2.24
CA PRO A 539 -8.06 -6.24 3.70
C PRO A 539 -9.47 -6.38 4.27
N ILE A 540 -10.49 -5.91 3.56
CA ILE A 540 -11.88 -5.84 4.04
C ILE A 540 -12.72 -6.98 3.46
N THR A 541 -12.76 -7.12 2.14
CA THR A 541 -13.64 -8.08 1.45
C THR A 541 -13.07 -9.50 1.42
N LYS A 542 -11.75 -9.65 1.52
CA LYS A 542 -10.99 -10.90 1.31
C LYS A 542 -11.07 -11.46 -0.11
N ILE A 543 -11.53 -10.66 -1.06
CA ILE A 543 -11.56 -11.01 -2.48
C ILE A 543 -10.14 -10.97 -3.05
N THR A 544 -9.88 -11.83 -4.02
CA THR A 544 -8.65 -11.90 -4.80
C THR A 544 -8.99 -11.95 -6.28
N TRP A 545 -8.09 -11.49 -7.15
CA TRP A 545 -8.21 -11.60 -8.61
C TRP A 545 -9.39 -10.86 -9.24
N ASP A 546 -10.13 -10.05 -8.51
CA ASP A 546 -11.26 -9.25 -8.99
C ASP A 546 -11.42 -7.96 -8.19
N ASN A 547 -12.11 -7.00 -8.80
CA ASN A 547 -12.83 -5.94 -8.11
C ASN A 547 -14.33 -6.22 -8.15
N VAL A 548 -15.07 -5.56 -7.28
CA VAL A 548 -16.52 -5.73 -7.11
C VAL A 548 -17.19 -4.40 -6.82
N ALA A 549 -18.53 -4.35 -6.99
CA ALA A 549 -19.36 -3.31 -6.42
C ALA A 549 -19.64 -3.65 -4.95
N VAL A 550 -18.92 -2.98 -4.03
CA VAL A 550 -19.16 -3.14 -2.58
C VAL A 550 -20.42 -2.39 -2.19
N ILE A 551 -21.37 -3.10 -1.58
CA ILE A 551 -22.71 -2.60 -1.23
C ILE A 551 -23.03 -2.91 0.23
N SER A 552 -23.73 -2.01 0.93
CA SER A 552 -24.23 -2.31 2.28
C SER A 552 -25.33 -3.40 2.27
N PRO A 553 -25.45 -4.21 3.32
CA PRO A 553 -26.52 -5.20 3.43
C PRO A 553 -27.93 -4.59 3.33
N ALA A 554 -28.16 -3.39 3.86
CA ALA A 554 -29.45 -2.71 3.80
C ALA A 554 -29.78 -2.27 2.37
N THR A 555 -28.86 -1.61 1.68
CA THR A 555 -29.01 -1.23 0.26
C THR A 555 -29.22 -2.45 -0.64
N ALA A 556 -28.44 -3.51 -0.42
CA ALA A 556 -28.57 -4.76 -1.18
C ALA A 556 -29.95 -5.42 -0.98
N LYS A 557 -30.47 -5.41 0.26
CA LYS A 557 -31.80 -5.93 0.58
C LYS A 557 -32.90 -5.13 -0.11
N GLU A 558 -32.80 -3.78 -0.10
CA GLU A 558 -33.74 -2.90 -0.78
C GLU A 558 -33.78 -3.18 -2.29
N LEU A 559 -32.64 -3.40 -2.89
CA LEU A 559 -32.48 -3.64 -4.34
C LEU A 559 -32.63 -5.11 -4.75
N GLY A 560 -32.80 -6.04 -3.80
CA GLY A 560 -32.90 -7.48 -4.05
C GLY A 560 -31.60 -8.12 -4.55
N ILE A 561 -30.44 -7.53 -4.24
CA ILE A 561 -29.09 -7.96 -4.67
C ILE A 561 -28.46 -8.88 -3.63
N LYS A 562 -27.72 -9.90 -4.10
CA LYS A 562 -26.99 -10.86 -3.27
C LYS A 562 -25.52 -10.89 -3.71
N ASN A 563 -24.67 -11.46 -2.86
CA ASN A 563 -23.26 -11.73 -3.24
C ASN A 563 -23.17 -12.49 -4.56
N SER A 564 -22.23 -12.07 -5.42
CA SER A 564 -21.98 -12.62 -6.75
C SER A 564 -23.07 -12.34 -7.80
N ASP A 565 -24.15 -11.62 -7.48
CA ASP A 565 -25.06 -11.13 -8.52
C ASP A 565 -24.36 -10.05 -9.34
N THR A 566 -24.55 -10.04 -10.66
CA THR A 566 -24.05 -8.97 -11.52
C THR A 566 -25.06 -7.81 -11.54
N VAL A 567 -24.56 -6.62 -11.31
CA VAL A 567 -25.33 -5.36 -11.36
C VAL A 567 -24.86 -4.49 -12.51
N ARG A 568 -25.79 -3.75 -13.11
CA ARG A 568 -25.49 -2.70 -14.07
C ARG A 568 -25.61 -1.35 -13.37
N LEU A 569 -24.49 -0.62 -13.37
CA LEU A 569 -24.38 0.77 -12.94
C LEU A 569 -24.46 1.67 -14.17
N ALA A 570 -25.24 2.76 -14.09
CA ALA A 570 -25.38 3.70 -15.19
C ALA A 570 -25.35 5.15 -14.70
N HIS A 571 -24.56 6.00 -15.34
CA HIS A 571 -24.46 7.42 -15.05
C HIS A 571 -24.16 8.23 -16.32
N LYS A 572 -24.94 9.26 -16.63
CA LYS A 572 -24.74 10.19 -17.76
C LYS A 572 -24.43 9.48 -19.10
N GLY A 573 -25.10 8.37 -19.39
CA GLY A 573 -24.90 7.60 -20.63
C GLY A 573 -23.79 6.55 -20.61
N HIS A 574 -22.97 6.53 -19.58
CA HIS A 574 -21.96 5.51 -19.36
C HIS A 574 -22.54 4.35 -18.53
N THR A 575 -22.14 3.13 -18.83
CA THR A 575 -22.63 1.92 -18.12
C THR A 575 -21.48 0.99 -17.79
N LEU A 576 -21.63 0.28 -16.67
CA LEU A 576 -20.71 -0.78 -16.21
C LEU A 576 -21.51 -1.95 -15.68
N GLU A 577 -21.18 -3.17 -16.08
CA GLU A 577 -21.65 -4.39 -15.44
C GLU A 577 -20.55 -4.96 -14.56
N ILE A 578 -20.86 -5.21 -13.28
CA ILE A 578 -19.88 -5.64 -12.27
C ILE A 578 -20.55 -6.54 -11.24
N ALA A 579 -19.78 -7.46 -10.66
CA ALA A 579 -20.28 -8.32 -9.60
C ALA A 579 -20.46 -7.56 -8.28
N ALA A 580 -21.53 -7.84 -7.54
CA ALA A 580 -21.82 -7.23 -6.25
C ALA A 580 -21.24 -8.05 -5.09
N TRP A 581 -20.81 -7.36 -4.04
CA TRP A 581 -20.34 -7.94 -2.79
C TRP A 581 -20.84 -7.15 -1.58
N LEU A 582 -21.46 -7.84 -0.63
CA LEU A 582 -22.06 -7.23 0.55
C LEU A 582 -21.03 -7.12 1.69
N VAL A 583 -20.86 -5.90 2.22
CA VAL A 583 -19.96 -5.63 3.34
C VAL A 583 -20.73 -4.91 4.45
N PRO A 584 -20.85 -5.53 5.65
CA PRO A 584 -21.38 -4.85 6.84
C PRO A 584 -20.56 -3.59 7.17
N GLY A 585 -21.22 -2.53 7.60
CA GLY A 585 -20.56 -1.25 7.91
C GLY A 585 -20.21 -0.39 6.69
N GLN A 586 -20.62 -0.76 5.47
CA GLN A 586 -20.63 0.13 4.31
C GLN A 586 -21.80 1.12 4.41
N PRO A 587 -21.62 2.43 4.11
CA PRO A 587 -22.74 3.39 4.15
C PRO A 587 -23.86 3.03 3.18
N ASP A 588 -25.13 3.26 3.62
CA ASP A 588 -26.27 2.98 2.78
C ASP A 588 -26.38 3.93 1.59
N GLY A 589 -26.83 3.39 0.45
CA GLY A 589 -26.88 4.11 -0.82
C GLY A 589 -25.52 4.37 -1.47
N MET A 590 -24.44 3.79 -0.93
CA MET A 590 -23.09 3.89 -1.47
C MET A 590 -22.65 2.62 -2.18
N ILE A 591 -21.93 2.78 -3.29
CA ILE A 591 -21.22 1.72 -4.00
C ILE A 591 -19.73 2.09 -4.03
N THR A 592 -18.87 1.20 -3.56
CA THR A 592 -17.41 1.37 -3.69
C THR A 592 -16.90 0.56 -4.86
N LEU A 593 -16.08 1.18 -5.72
CA LEU A 593 -15.45 0.56 -6.88
C LEU A 593 -13.93 0.75 -6.81
N ASP A 594 -13.19 -0.36 -6.87
CA ASP A 594 -11.73 -0.34 -6.93
C ASP A 594 -11.23 -0.12 -8.36
N LEU A 595 -10.25 0.77 -8.51
CA LEU A 595 -9.54 1.06 -9.76
C LEU A 595 -8.57 -0.07 -10.12
N GLY A 596 -8.05 -0.05 -11.35
CA GLY A 596 -6.89 -0.83 -11.76
C GLY A 596 -7.17 -2.19 -12.38
N TYR A 597 -8.42 -2.60 -12.46
CA TYR A 597 -8.86 -3.87 -13.06
C TYR A 597 -9.39 -3.70 -14.48
N GLY A 598 -9.72 -4.83 -15.15
CA GLY A 598 -10.28 -4.84 -16.49
C GLY A 598 -9.29 -4.46 -17.59
N ARG A 599 -7.98 -4.47 -17.32
CA ARG A 599 -6.89 -4.18 -18.24
C ARG A 599 -6.92 -5.14 -19.44
N LYS A 600 -6.54 -4.66 -20.62
CA LYS A 600 -6.47 -5.46 -21.86
C LYS A 600 -5.04 -5.70 -22.33
N ALA A 601 -4.11 -4.85 -21.89
CA ALA A 601 -2.71 -4.88 -22.28
C ALA A 601 -1.78 -4.67 -21.08
N SER A 602 -1.89 -5.52 -20.07
CA SER A 602 -1.03 -5.50 -18.87
C SER A 602 -0.09 -6.69 -18.77
N GLY A 603 -0.30 -7.75 -19.54
CA GLY A 603 0.45 -8.99 -19.52
C GLY A 603 -0.41 -10.22 -19.16
N ARG A 604 0.19 -11.40 -19.17
CA ARG A 604 -0.49 -12.69 -19.02
C ARG A 604 -1.22 -12.89 -17.70
N VAL A 605 -0.83 -12.16 -16.64
CA VAL A 605 -1.42 -12.25 -15.32
C VAL A 605 -2.60 -11.29 -15.17
N GLY A 606 -2.48 -10.08 -15.72
CA GLY A 606 -3.44 -9.01 -15.47
C GLY A 606 -4.47 -8.78 -16.56
N ASN A 607 -4.27 -9.35 -17.78
CA ASN A 607 -5.24 -9.17 -18.86
C ASN A 607 -6.59 -9.81 -18.54
N ASP A 608 -7.66 -9.05 -18.77
CA ASP A 608 -9.06 -9.48 -18.61
C ASP A 608 -9.43 -9.91 -17.16
N VAL A 609 -8.68 -9.46 -16.16
CA VAL A 609 -8.97 -9.72 -14.76
C VAL A 609 -9.83 -8.59 -14.20
N GLY A 610 -10.96 -8.94 -13.59
CA GLY A 610 -11.91 -7.99 -13.01
C GLY A 610 -12.62 -7.10 -14.04
N PHE A 611 -13.04 -5.91 -13.60
CA PHE A 611 -13.91 -5.01 -14.35
C PHE A 611 -13.28 -3.62 -14.44
N ASP A 612 -13.26 -3.04 -15.65
CA ASP A 612 -12.81 -1.66 -15.86
C ASP A 612 -13.87 -0.66 -15.42
N VAL A 613 -13.58 0.13 -14.41
CA VAL A 613 -14.47 1.15 -13.86
C VAL A 613 -14.22 2.55 -14.47
N GLY A 614 -13.16 2.69 -15.26
CA GLY A 614 -12.76 3.95 -15.92
C GLY A 614 -13.88 4.64 -16.70
N PRO A 615 -14.74 3.91 -17.48
CA PRO A 615 -15.83 4.52 -18.24
C PRO A 615 -16.83 5.34 -17.41
N LEU A 616 -16.95 5.08 -16.10
CA LEU A 616 -17.83 5.86 -15.20
C LEU A 616 -17.13 7.11 -14.63
N ARG A 617 -15.79 7.21 -14.70
CA ARG A 617 -15.02 8.34 -14.16
C ARG A 617 -14.97 9.47 -15.16
N THR A 618 -15.54 10.62 -14.81
CA THR A 618 -15.48 11.86 -15.59
C THR A 618 -14.72 12.94 -14.82
N LEU A 619 -14.36 14.04 -15.47
CA LEU A 619 -13.70 15.18 -14.78
C LEU A 619 -14.48 15.70 -13.59
N GLU A 620 -15.82 15.82 -13.72
CA GLU A 620 -16.68 16.25 -12.63
C GLU A 620 -16.87 15.15 -11.56
N GLY A 621 -16.99 13.90 -11.99
CA GLY A 621 -17.21 12.72 -11.14
C GLY A 621 -15.95 11.85 -11.02
N TYR A 622 -14.81 12.46 -10.75
CA TYR A 622 -13.52 11.78 -10.78
C TYR A 622 -13.30 10.90 -9.57
N ASP A 623 -13.61 11.42 -8.40
CA ASP A 623 -13.39 10.74 -7.12
C ASP A 623 -14.68 10.06 -6.63
N PHE A 624 -15.84 10.67 -6.89
CA PHE A 624 -17.16 10.08 -6.63
C PHE A 624 -18.23 10.71 -7.51
N ILE A 625 -19.31 10.00 -7.73
CA ILE A 625 -20.50 10.46 -8.47
C ILE A 625 -21.77 10.20 -7.68
N SER A 626 -22.73 11.11 -7.75
CA SER A 626 -24.05 10.97 -7.12
C SER A 626 -25.15 10.82 -8.17
N GLY A 627 -26.19 10.04 -7.86
CA GLY A 627 -27.35 9.87 -8.74
C GLY A 627 -27.14 8.82 -9.84
N ALA A 628 -26.26 7.83 -9.62
CA ALA A 628 -26.13 6.69 -10.51
C ALA A 628 -27.33 5.72 -10.36
N ALA A 629 -27.81 5.17 -11.48
CA ALA A 629 -28.79 4.10 -11.47
C ALA A 629 -28.07 2.75 -11.24
N ILE A 630 -28.74 1.85 -10.50
CA ILE A 630 -28.29 0.48 -10.27
C ILE A 630 -29.42 -0.49 -10.58
N THR A 631 -29.14 -1.56 -11.32
CA THR A 631 -30.12 -2.62 -11.63
C THR A 631 -29.46 -3.99 -11.61
N ALA A 632 -30.11 -4.99 -11.04
CA ALA A 632 -29.65 -6.37 -11.11
C ALA A 632 -29.83 -6.90 -12.55
N THR A 633 -28.84 -7.59 -13.09
CA THR A 633 -28.88 -8.15 -14.45
C THR A 633 -29.52 -9.54 -14.51
N GLY A 634 -29.67 -10.21 -13.36
CA GLY A 634 -30.12 -11.61 -13.27
C GLY A 634 -29.00 -12.64 -13.52
N HIS A 635 -27.78 -12.20 -13.80
CA HIS A 635 -26.62 -13.07 -13.97
C HIS A 635 -25.79 -13.16 -12.68
N LYS A 636 -24.94 -14.19 -12.59
CA LYS A 636 -23.99 -14.38 -11.50
C LYS A 636 -22.58 -14.45 -12.04
N TYR A 637 -21.62 -13.94 -11.25
CA TYR A 637 -20.19 -13.99 -11.54
C TYR A 637 -19.44 -14.72 -10.43
N ALA A 638 -18.54 -15.63 -10.80
CA ALA A 638 -17.76 -16.40 -9.84
C ALA A 638 -16.63 -15.55 -9.25
N ILE A 639 -16.76 -15.14 -8.00
CA ILE A 639 -15.77 -14.40 -7.23
C ILE A 639 -14.91 -15.39 -6.42
N SER A 640 -13.61 -15.12 -6.31
CA SER A 640 -12.70 -15.88 -5.45
C SER A 640 -12.42 -15.10 -4.17
N CYS A 641 -12.84 -15.66 -3.04
CA CYS A 641 -12.67 -15.07 -1.71
C CYS A 641 -11.84 -16.00 -0.83
N ALA A 642 -10.88 -15.47 -0.09
CA ALA A 642 -10.02 -16.24 0.82
C ALA A 642 -10.67 -16.49 2.19
N GLN A 643 -11.73 -15.75 2.53
CA GLN A 643 -12.50 -15.91 3.78
C GLN A 643 -13.96 -15.51 3.56
N ASP A 644 -14.82 -16.48 3.33
CA ASP A 644 -16.25 -16.26 3.15
C ASP A 644 -16.96 -15.90 4.46
N HIS A 645 -16.52 -16.48 5.56
CA HIS A 645 -17.12 -16.34 6.88
C HIS A 645 -16.51 -15.17 7.67
N GLY A 646 -17.31 -14.33 8.28
CA GLY A 646 -16.86 -13.14 9.01
C GLY A 646 -17.34 -13.06 10.48
N SER A 647 -18.02 -14.09 11.02
CA SER A 647 -18.46 -14.14 12.41
C SER A 647 -17.53 -15.00 13.26
N MET A 648 -17.34 -14.63 14.52
CA MET A 648 -16.65 -15.47 15.52
C MET A 648 -17.56 -16.51 16.16
N GLU A 649 -18.87 -16.48 15.87
CA GLU A 649 -19.88 -17.40 16.40
C GLU A 649 -19.86 -17.53 17.93
N GLY A 650 -19.67 -16.42 18.64
CA GLY A 650 -19.62 -16.38 20.09
C GLY A 650 -18.31 -16.88 20.71
N ARG A 651 -17.34 -17.30 19.92
CA ARG A 651 -16.02 -17.71 20.42
C ARG A 651 -15.06 -16.52 20.49
N PRO A 652 -14.29 -16.33 21.57
CA PRO A 652 -13.35 -15.21 21.71
C PRO A 652 -12.05 -15.45 20.93
N LEU A 653 -12.15 -15.53 19.58
CA LEU A 653 -10.99 -15.74 18.70
C LEU A 653 -10.10 -14.50 18.67
N VAL A 654 -10.69 -13.33 18.42
CA VAL A 654 -10.06 -12.03 18.65
C VAL A 654 -10.61 -11.49 19.97
N ARG A 655 -9.72 -11.15 20.89
CA ARG A 655 -10.09 -10.60 22.20
C ARG A 655 -9.92 -9.09 22.18
N GLU A 656 -10.96 -8.41 22.61
CA GLU A 656 -11.02 -6.95 22.60
C GLU A 656 -11.66 -6.44 23.89
N ALA A 657 -11.19 -5.27 24.36
CA ALA A 657 -11.82 -4.52 25.45
C ALA A 657 -11.66 -3.02 25.20
N THR A 658 -12.43 -2.21 25.91
CA THR A 658 -12.16 -0.78 26.00
C THR A 658 -11.02 -0.49 26.96
N LEU A 659 -10.37 0.67 26.84
CA LEU A 659 -9.32 1.08 27.75
C LEU A 659 -9.81 1.20 29.20
N ASP A 660 -11.06 1.62 29.41
CA ASP A 660 -11.68 1.68 30.74
C ASP A 660 -11.90 0.28 31.35
N GLU A 661 -12.29 -0.71 30.53
CA GLU A 661 -12.41 -2.12 30.96
C GLU A 661 -11.04 -2.70 31.26
N TYR A 662 -10.05 -2.49 30.41
CA TYR A 662 -8.69 -2.96 30.61
C TYR A 662 -8.07 -2.40 31.91
N ARG A 663 -8.36 -1.12 32.25
CA ARG A 663 -7.92 -0.53 33.53
C ARG A 663 -8.56 -1.16 34.75
N LYS A 664 -9.80 -1.62 34.61
CA LYS A 664 -10.52 -2.29 35.71
C LYS A 664 -10.12 -3.76 35.88
N GLU A 665 -9.99 -4.45 34.72
CA GLU A 665 -9.69 -5.88 34.65
C GLU A 665 -8.50 -6.11 33.69
N PRO A 666 -7.26 -5.87 34.14
CA PRO A 666 -6.10 -5.99 33.24
C PRO A 666 -5.93 -7.38 32.62
N LYS A 667 -6.44 -8.43 33.25
CA LYS A 667 -6.37 -9.82 32.76
C LYS A 667 -7.59 -10.26 31.94
N PHE A 668 -8.47 -9.34 31.55
CA PHE A 668 -9.69 -9.65 30.81
C PHE A 668 -9.44 -10.62 29.64
N ALA A 669 -8.32 -10.44 28.94
CA ALA A 669 -7.99 -11.26 27.76
C ALA A 669 -7.77 -12.74 28.14
N GLN A 670 -7.32 -13.04 29.33
CA GLN A 670 -7.13 -14.41 29.82
C GLN A 670 -8.47 -14.99 30.32
N GLU A 671 -9.34 -14.16 30.90
CA GLU A 671 -10.59 -14.57 31.52
C GLU A 671 -11.76 -14.74 30.51
N MET A 672 -11.64 -14.22 29.28
CA MET A 672 -12.66 -14.33 28.23
C MET A 672 -12.89 -15.77 27.74
N ALA A 673 -12.00 -16.70 27.98
CA ALA A 673 -12.13 -18.10 27.59
C ALA A 673 -12.10 -19.02 28.81
N GLU A 674 -12.82 -20.13 28.72
CA GLU A 674 -12.75 -21.20 29.73
C GLU A 674 -11.32 -21.79 29.77
N HIS A 675 -10.85 -22.06 30.98
CA HIS A 675 -9.57 -22.74 31.24
C HIS A 675 -9.83 -24.12 31.83
N PRO A 676 -10.20 -25.11 31.00
CA PRO A 676 -10.35 -26.48 31.50
C PRO A 676 -9.00 -27.01 32.01
N PRO A 677 -8.98 -27.98 32.92
CA PRO A 677 -7.76 -28.64 33.37
C PRO A 677 -7.03 -29.24 32.15
N LEU A 678 -5.84 -28.71 31.85
CA LEU A 678 -5.04 -29.18 30.73
C LEU A 678 -4.43 -30.52 31.06
N LYS A 679 -4.86 -31.60 30.38
CA LYS A 679 -4.34 -32.95 30.55
C LYS A 679 -3.60 -33.36 29.30
N SER A 680 -2.50 -34.13 29.45
CA SER A 680 -1.74 -34.75 28.36
C SER A 680 -1.64 -36.25 28.58
N LEU A 681 -1.69 -36.99 27.44
CA LEU A 681 -1.41 -38.45 27.45
C LEU A 681 0.09 -38.76 27.33
N TRP A 682 0.90 -37.73 27.05
CA TRP A 682 2.33 -37.87 26.87
C TRP A 682 3.08 -37.05 27.92
N ASP A 683 4.33 -37.44 28.15
CA ASP A 683 5.25 -36.61 28.92
C ASP A 683 5.50 -35.28 28.21
N GLU A 684 5.58 -34.22 28.94
CA GLU A 684 5.86 -32.89 28.38
C GLU A 684 7.33 -32.80 27.99
N HIS A 685 7.59 -32.24 26.84
CA HIS A 685 8.94 -31.91 26.38
C HIS A 685 9.47 -30.71 27.18
N ASP A 686 10.71 -30.84 27.65
CA ASP A 686 11.42 -29.72 28.30
C ASP A 686 12.22 -28.94 27.26
N TYR A 687 11.81 -27.71 27.01
CA TYR A 687 12.51 -26.75 26.12
C TYR A 687 13.17 -25.61 26.91
N SER A 688 13.34 -25.72 28.20
CA SER A 688 13.94 -24.69 29.07
C SER A 688 15.43 -24.45 28.83
N GLN A 689 16.11 -25.37 28.10
CA GLN A 689 17.53 -25.29 27.81
C GLN A 689 17.78 -24.83 26.37
N GLY A 690 18.68 -23.87 26.19
CA GLY A 690 19.03 -23.32 24.89
C GLY A 690 17.97 -22.35 24.34
N TYR A 691 17.78 -22.36 23.04
CA TYR A 691 16.81 -21.45 22.39
C TYR A 691 15.40 -22.07 22.40
N GLN A 692 14.44 -21.25 22.73
CA GLN A 692 13.01 -21.53 22.60
C GLN A 692 12.37 -20.42 21.76
N TRP A 693 12.23 -20.64 20.45
CA TRP A 693 11.74 -19.61 19.54
C TRP A 693 10.22 -19.43 19.66
N GLY A 694 9.80 -18.16 19.73
CA GLY A 694 8.40 -17.79 19.77
C GLY A 694 8.11 -16.47 19.11
N LEU A 695 6.81 -16.20 18.93
CA LEU A 695 6.31 -15.02 18.26
C LEU A 695 5.11 -14.45 19.00
N ALA A 696 5.01 -13.13 19.07
CA ALA A 696 3.82 -12.44 19.56
C ALA A 696 3.33 -11.43 18.52
N VAL A 697 1.99 -11.27 18.41
CA VAL A 697 1.34 -10.30 17.53
C VAL A 697 0.48 -9.36 18.37
N ASP A 698 0.79 -8.07 18.34
CA ASP A 698 -0.02 -7.06 19.01
C ASP A 698 -1.20 -6.62 18.11
N LEU A 699 -2.42 -7.04 18.45
CA LEU A 699 -3.63 -6.71 17.70
C LEU A 699 -4.06 -5.25 17.90
N ASN A 700 -3.52 -4.57 18.89
CA ASN A 700 -3.75 -3.15 19.10
C ASN A 700 -3.01 -2.26 18.08
N THR A 701 -1.92 -2.76 17.53
CA THR A 701 -1.12 -2.07 16.53
C THR A 701 -1.21 -2.70 15.13
N CYS A 702 -1.72 -3.92 15.00
CA CYS A 702 -1.91 -4.57 13.72
C CYS A 702 -3.07 -3.95 12.93
N ILE A 703 -2.79 -3.39 11.76
CA ILE A 703 -3.78 -2.73 10.89
C ILE A 703 -4.33 -3.64 9.78
N GLY A 704 -3.91 -4.91 9.70
CA GLY A 704 -4.40 -5.86 8.71
C GLY A 704 -3.94 -5.64 7.27
N CYS A 705 -2.92 -4.82 7.03
CA CYS A 705 -2.49 -4.34 5.70
C CYS A 705 -1.95 -5.42 4.73
N GLY A 706 -1.68 -6.64 5.17
CA GLY A 706 -1.19 -7.73 4.31
C GLY A 706 0.30 -7.70 3.94
N ALA A 707 1.08 -6.68 4.31
CA ALA A 707 2.52 -6.60 4.00
C ALA A 707 3.31 -7.83 4.50
N CYS A 708 2.95 -8.35 5.67
CA CYS A 708 3.55 -9.57 6.23
C CYS A 708 3.27 -10.82 5.39
N THR A 709 2.11 -10.91 4.73
CA THR A 709 1.75 -12.02 3.84
C THR A 709 2.65 -12.04 2.62
N LEU A 710 2.80 -10.89 1.95
CA LEU A 710 3.68 -10.75 0.78
C LEU A 710 5.16 -10.91 1.13
N ALA A 711 5.61 -10.36 2.26
CA ALA A 711 6.97 -10.58 2.74
C ALA A 711 7.26 -12.06 2.98
N CYS A 712 6.30 -12.81 3.55
CA CYS A 712 6.41 -14.24 3.72
C CYS A 712 6.43 -14.99 2.39
N GLN A 713 5.63 -14.56 1.41
CA GLN A 713 5.56 -15.15 0.08
C GLN A 713 6.89 -15.00 -0.66
N SER A 714 7.45 -13.80 -0.68
CA SER A 714 8.76 -13.50 -1.28
C SER A 714 9.89 -14.28 -0.60
N GLU A 715 9.96 -14.26 0.73
CA GLU A 715 11.01 -14.91 1.53
C GLU A 715 11.02 -16.43 1.38
N ASN A 716 9.84 -17.05 1.33
CA ASN A 716 9.70 -18.49 1.47
C ASN A 716 9.30 -19.19 0.15
N ASN A 717 9.46 -18.55 -0.99
CA ASN A 717 9.14 -19.11 -2.31
C ASN A 717 7.72 -19.73 -2.36
N ILE A 718 6.73 -19.00 -1.80
CA ILE A 718 5.34 -19.46 -1.80
C ILE A 718 4.77 -19.24 -3.21
N PRO A 719 4.21 -20.28 -3.86
CA PRO A 719 3.72 -20.15 -5.23
C PRO A 719 2.42 -19.38 -5.33
N ILE A 720 2.19 -18.79 -6.51
CA ILE A 720 0.89 -18.28 -6.95
C ILE A 720 0.07 -19.46 -7.46
N VAL A 721 -1.22 -19.52 -7.12
CA VAL A 721 -2.10 -20.64 -7.52
C VAL A 721 -3.19 -20.24 -8.52
N GLY A 722 -3.51 -18.96 -8.62
CA GLY A 722 -4.50 -18.37 -9.51
C GLY A 722 -5.93 -18.42 -9.00
N LYS A 723 -6.79 -17.59 -9.58
CA LYS A 723 -8.19 -17.37 -9.21
C LYS A 723 -8.98 -18.65 -8.94
N THR A 724 -8.90 -19.63 -9.88
CA THR A 724 -9.65 -20.88 -9.79
C THR A 724 -9.25 -21.74 -8.58
N GLN A 725 -7.98 -21.73 -8.19
CA GLN A 725 -7.54 -22.51 -7.04
C GLN A 725 -7.89 -21.80 -5.73
N VAL A 726 -7.77 -20.48 -5.67
CA VAL A 726 -8.25 -19.70 -4.50
C VAL A 726 -9.75 -19.93 -4.29
N GLY A 727 -10.57 -19.85 -5.35
CA GLY A 727 -12.01 -20.13 -5.26
C GLY A 727 -12.37 -21.57 -4.83
N LYS A 728 -11.40 -22.50 -4.80
CA LYS A 728 -11.51 -23.85 -4.25
C LYS A 728 -10.90 -23.99 -2.84
N GLY A 729 -10.53 -22.89 -2.18
CA GLY A 729 -9.87 -22.89 -0.87
C GLY A 729 -8.47 -23.51 -0.89
N ARG A 730 -7.71 -23.30 -1.98
CA ARG A 730 -6.39 -23.90 -2.18
C ARG A 730 -5.26 -22.85 -2.27
N GLU A 731 -5.50 -21.67 -1.73
CA GLU A 731 -4.47 -20.63 -1.59
C GLU A 731 -3.27 -21.16 -0.78
N MET A 732 -2.06 -20.70 -1.13
CA MET A 732 -0.82 -21.20 -0.53
C MET A 732 -0.18 -20.24 0.48
N ASN A 733 -0.76 -19.09 0.74
CA ASN A 733 -0.22 -18.15 1.74
C ASN A 733 -0.07 -18.78 3.11
N TRP A 734 1.15 -18.74 3.69
CA TRP A 734 1.43 -19.29 5.02
C TRP A 734 0.86 -18.42 6.15
N ILE A 735 0.70 -17.13 5.90
CA ILE A 735 0.05 -16.18 6.79
C ILE A 735 -1.31 -15.83 6.18
N ARG A 736 -2.37 -16.07 6.94
CA ARG A 736 -3.72 -15.63 6.65
C ARG A 736 -4.05 -14.47 7.58
N VAL A 737 -4.48 -13.35 7.05
CA VAL A 737 -5.00 -12.25 7.87
C VAL A 737 -6.52 -12.37 7.90
N ASP A 738 -7.03 -13.03 8.92
CA ASP A 738 -8.47 -13.20 9.11
C ASP A 738 -9.11 -11.87 9.51
N ARG A 739 -10.38 -11.68 9.13
CA ARG A 739 -11.18 -10.54 9.56
C ARG A 739 -12.48 -11.02 10.16
N TYR A 740 -12.93 -10.36 11.21
CA TYR A 740 -14.18 -10.67 11.88
C TYR A 740 -14.98 -9.38 12.07
N PHE A 741 -16.30 -9.47 11.85
CA PHE A 741 -17.25 -8.40 12.16
C PHE A 741 -17.88 -8.65 13.52
N SER A 742 -18.08 -7.58 14.29
CA SER A 742 -18.86 -7.56 15.53
C SER A 742 -19.81 -6.37 15.51
N GLY A 743 -20.88 -6.42 16.31
CA GLY A 743 -21.94 -5.42 16.30
C GLY A 743 -22.99 -5.65 15.22
N GLU A 744 -23.89 -4.69 15.07
CA GLU A 744 -24.97 -4.72 14.08
C GLU A 744 -24.44 -4.40 12.68
N ALA A 745 -25.15 -4.81 11.64
CA ALA A 745 -24.69 -4.70 10.26
C ALA A 745 -24.49 -3.25 9.76
N ASP A 746 -25.19 -2.30 10.35
CA ASP A 746 -25.13 -0.87 10.05
C ASP A 746 -24.04 -0.13 10.83
N ASP A 747 -23.55 -0.72 11.94
CA ASP A 747 -22.41 -0.19 12.74
C ASP A 747 -21.37 -1.29 13.02
N ALA A 748 -21.13 -2.14 12.02
CA ALA A 748 -20.23 -3.26 12.18
C ALA A 748 -18.77 -2.80 12.40
N GLN A 749 -18.18 -3.31 13.48
CA GLN A 749 -16.76 -3.16 13.78
C GLN A 749 -16.00 -4.32 13.14
N LEU A 750 -14.84 -4.05 12.55
CA LEU A 750 -13.99 -5.08 11.92
C LEU A 750 -12.69 -5.23 12.68
N MET A 751 -12.30 -6.47 12.90
CA MET A 751 -11.05 -6.82 13.58
C MET A 751 -10.20 -7.72 12.68
N HIS A 752 -8.90 -7.47 12.67
CA HIS A 752 -7.94 -8.29 11.94
C HIS A 752 -7.13 -9.18 12.87
N GLN A 753 -6.87 -10.42 12.43
CA GLN A 753 -5.99 -11.35 13.13
C GLN A 753 -5.08 -12.10 12.15
N PRO A 754 -3.78 -11.80 12.10
CA PRO A 754 -2.82 -12.63 11.35
C PRO A 754 -2.71 -14.01 11.99
N VAL A 755 -2.98 -15.06 11.23
CA VAL A 755 -2.94 -16.46 11.69
C VAL A 755 -1.96 -17.26 10.82
N MET A 756 -0.99 -17.88 11.47
CA MET A 756 0.02 -18.74 10.85
C MET A 756 0.26 -19.98 11.70
N CYS A 757 1.15 -20.87 11.28
CA CYS A 757 1.49 -22.04 12.11
C CYS A 757 1.90 -21.59 13.53
N GLN A 758 1.21 -22.13 14.53
CA GLN A 758 1.42 -21.78 15.93
C GLN A 758 2.66 -22.44 16.55
N HIS A 759 3.32 -23.35 15.79
CA HIS A 759 4.43 -24.16 16.31
C HIS A 759 4.11 -24.80 17.67
N CYS A 760 2.95 -25.47 17.71
CA CYS A 760 2.42 -26.10 18.94
C CYS A 760 3.41 -27.10 19.52
N GLU A 761 3.68 -27.05 20.83
CA GLU A 761 4.51 -28.05 21.51
C GLU A 761 3.80 -29.40 21.57
N ASN A 762 2.47 -29.38 21.80
CA ASN A 762 1.60 -30.55 21.65
C ASN A 762 0.94 -30.53 20.25
N ALA A 763 1.67 -30.85 19.21
CA ALA A 763 1.25 -30.65 17.84
C ALA A 763 0.28 -31.72 17.34
N PRO A 764 -1.04 -31.44 17.16
CA PRO A 764 -2.00 -32.41 16.66
C PRO A 764 -1.67 -32.91 15.24
N CYS A 765 -0.94 -32.13 14.47
CA CYS A 765 -0.52 -32.49 13.11
C CYS A 765 0.59 -33.53 13.06
N GLU A 766 1.38 -33.67 14.13
CA GLU A 766 2.44 -34.67 14.20
C GLU A 766 1.88 -36.06 14.48
N GLN A 767 0.91 -36.14 15.39
CA GLN A 767 0.31 -37.39 15.83
C GLN A 767 -0.39 -38.15 14.68
N VAL A 768 -0.82 -37.46 13.65
CA VAL A 768 -1.55 -38.07 12.52
C VAL A 768 -0.71 -38.24 11.26
N CYS A 769 0.59 -37.92 11.31
CA CYS A 769 1.47 -38.09 10.16
C CYS A 769 2.04 -39.50 10.08
N PRO A 770 1.64 -40.31 9.08
CA PRO A 770 2.04 -41.74 9.03
C PRO A 770 3.54 -41.94 8.71
N VAL A 771 4.23 -40.88 8.27
CA VAL A 771 5.63 -40.95 7.85
C VAL A 771 6.54 -39.99 8.64
N ALA A 772 6.04 -39.43 9.74
CA ALA A 772 6.77 -38.45 10.57
C ALA A 772 7.42 -37.31 9.72
N ALA A 773 6.67 -36.79 8.72
CA ALA A 773 7.12 -35.68 7.89
C ALA A 773 6.96 -34.34 8.62
N THR A 774 6.18 -34.29 9.69
CA THR A 774 6.09 -33.15 10.59
C THR A 774 6.52 -33.59 11.99
N VAL A 775 7.52 -32.95 12.55
CA VAL A 775 8.22 -33.32 13.78
C VAL A 775 8.75 -32.10 14.50
N HIS A 776 9.05 -32.18 15.76
CA HIS A 776 9.76 -31.15 16.52
C HIS A 776 11.27 -31.23 16.32
N ASP A 777 11.93 -30.09 16.29
CA ASP A 777 13.36 -30.00 16.50
C ASP A 777 13.71 -29.84 17.99
N LYS A 778 15.00 -29.76 18.31
CA LYS A 778 15.47 -29.60 19.67
C LYS A 778 15.11 -28.25 20.33
N GLU A 779 14.75 -27.25 19.53
CA GLU A 779 14.39 -25.91 19.97
C GLU A 779 12.84 -25.71 20.01
N GLY A 780 12.11 -26.82 19.79
CA GLY A 780 10.65 -26.88 19.85
C GLY A 780 9.94 -26.30 18.64
N LEU A 781 10.63 -26.11 17.52
CA LEU A 781 9.99 -25.76 16.27
C LEU A 781 9.31 -26.99 15.65
N ASN A 782 8.04 -26.86 15.28
CA ASN A 782 7.39 -27.87 14.46
C ASN A 782 7.93 -27.75 13.03
N VAL A 783 8.78 -28.68 12.63
CA VAL A 783 9.49 -28.72 11.34
C VAL A 783 8.72 -29.55 10.33
N MET A 784 8.78 -29.17 9.08
CA MET A 784 8.24 -29.95 7.96
C MET A 784 9.38 -30.56 7.14
N VAL A 785 9.49 -31.87 7.15
CA VAL A 785 10.48 -32.62 6.34
C VAL A 785 9.85 -32.93 4.99
N TYR A 786 10.04 -32.05 4.02
CA TYR A 786 9.34 -32.09 2.73
C TYR A 786 9.52 -33.42 1.97
N ASN A 787 10.72 -34.01 1.99
CA ASN A 787 11.02 -35.24 1.28
C ASN A 787 10.33 -36.49 1.86
N ARG A 788 9.88 -36.42 3.13
CA ARG A 788 9.10 -37.49 3.76
C ARG A 788 7.60 -37.38 3.48
N CYS A 789 7.11 -36.21 3.11
CA CYS A 789 5.68 -36.00 2.93
C CYS A 789 5.14 -36.79 1.74
N ILE A 790 4.17 -37.63 1.97
CA ILE A 790 3.45 -38.44 0.97
C ILE A 790 2.06 -37.88 0.62
N GLY A 791 1.68 -36.78 1.21
CA GLY A 791 0.47 -36.03 0.83
C GLY A 791 -0.85 -36.62 1.36
N THR A 792 -0.86 -37.31 2.49
CA THR A 792 -2.10 -37.80 3.11
C THR A 792 -3.04 -36.72 3.56
N ARG A 793 -2.53 -35.49 3.84
CA ARG A 793 -3.26 -34.27 4.25
C ARG A 793 -4.02 -34.37 5.58
N TYR A 794 -3.94 -35.47 6.30
CA TYR A 794 -4.59 -35.58 7.61
C TYR A 794 -4.09 -34.47 8.57
N CYS A 795 -2.81 -34.09 8.49
CA CYS A 795 -2.24 -33.02 9.29
C CYS A 795 -2.94 -31.66 9.08
N SER A 796 -3.48 -31.37 7.89
CA SER A 796 -4.26 -30.14 7.65
C SER A 796 -5.67 -30.24 8.25
N ASN A 797 -6.29 -31.42 8.19
CA ASN A 797 -7.60 -31.64 8.80
C ASN A 797 -7.52 -31.57 10.32
N ASN A 798 -6.45 -32.11 10.92
CA ASN A 798 -6.24 -32.16 12.35
C ASN A 798 -5.68 -30.85 12.96
N CYS A 799 -5.19 -29.93 12.12
CA CYS A 799 -4.76 -28.62 12.60
C CYS A 799 -5.99 -27.77 12.99
N PRO A 800 -6.14 -27.38 14.27
CA PRO A 800 -7.28 -26.57 14.69
C PRO A 800 -7.22 -25.14 14.09
N TYR A 801 -6.03 -24.63 13.80
CA TYR A 801 -5.79 -23.30 13.23
C TYR A 801 -5.93 -23.25 11.71
N LYS A 802 -6.03 -24.39 11.00
CA LYS A 802 -6.19 -24.49 9.54
C LYS A 802 -5.12 -23.72 8.74
N VAL A 803 -3.87 -23.84 9.16
CA VAL A 803 -2.72 -23.06 8.62
C VAL A 803 -1.71 -23.92 7.85
N ARG A 804 -2.12 -25.12 7.45
CA ARG A 804 -1.29 -26.02 6.65
C ARG A 804 -1.77 -26.00 5.19
N ARG A 805 -0.83 -25.76 4.26
CA ARG A 805 -1.09 -25.54 2.84
C ARG A 805 -0.58 -26.70 2.02
N PHE A 806 -1.40 -27.21 1.11
CA PHE A 806 -1.08 -28.39 0.33
C PHE A 806 -0.87 -28.08 -1.15
N ASN A 807 0.22 -28.56 -1.72
CA ASN A 807 0.50 -28.43 -3.14
C ASN A 807 -0.31 -29.46 -3.95
N PHE A 808 -1.55 -29.12 -4.33
CA PHE A 808 -2.40 -29.95 -5.17
C PHE A 808 -1.83 -30.16 -6.56
N PHE A 809 -1.07 -29.18 -7.05
CA PHE A 809 -0.38 -29.19 -8.33
C PHE A 809 1.08 -28.79 -8.14
N ASN A 810 1.90 -28.99 -9.15
CA ASN A 810 3.23 -28.39 -9.20
C ASN A 810 3.10 -26.97 -9.75
N TYR A 811 2.74 -26.02 -8.86
CA TYR A 811 2.46 -24.64 -9.22
C TYR A 811 3.65 -23.89 -9.83
N THR A 812 4.87 -24.35 -9.54
CA THR A 812 6.11 -23.73 -10.04
C THR A 812 6.65 -24.41 -11.31
N LYS A 813 5.95 -25.43 -11.85
CA LYS A 813 6.47 -26.21 -13.00
C LYS A 813 6.72 -25.37 -14.24
N ASP A 814 5.76 -24.50 -14.55
CA ASP A 814 5.76 -23.70 -15.77
C ASP A 814 6.16 -22.24 -15.51
N THR A 815 6.76 -21.95 -14.34
CA THR A 815 7.29 -20.63 -14.00
C THR A 815 8.43 -20.29 -14.97
N PRO A 816 8.37 -19.15 -15.67
CA PRO A 816 9.45 -18.69 -16.55
C PRO A 816 10.81 -18.63 -15.84
N GLU A 817 11.89 -18.96 -16.53
CA GLU A 817 13.25 -18.98 -15.94
C GLU A 817 13.62 -17.64 -15.31
N ILE A 818 13.24 -16.52 -15.95
CA ILE A 818 13.50 -15.19 -15.43
C ILE A 818 12.76 -14.93 -14.10
N VAL A 819 11.54 -15.41 -13.94
CA VAL A 819 10.78 -15.27 -12.69
C VAL A 819 11.40 -16.08 -11.55
N LYS A 820 12.06 -17.19 -11.87
CA LYS A 820 12.80 -17.99 -10.87
C LYS A 820 13.96 -17.22 -10.27
N MET A 821 14.46 -16.19 -10.93
CA MET A 821 15.49 -15.32 -10.38
C MET A 821 15.03 -14.55 -9.12
N ALA A 822 13.74 -14.33 -8.95
CA ALA A 822 13.17 -13.74 -7.73
C ALA A 822 13.18 -14.72 -6.54
N MET A 823 13.38 -16.02 -6.77
CA MET A 823 13.30 -17.03 -5.70
C MET A 823 14.50 -16.95 -4.76
N ASN A 824 14.23 -17.05 -3.47
CA ASN A 824 15.23 -17.12 -2.42
C ASN A 824 15.97 -18.48 -2.49
N PRO A 825 17.28 -18.51 -2.73
CA PRO A 825 18.04 -19.76 -2.86
C PRO A 825 18.17 -20.52 -1.53
N ASP A 826 18.03 -19.85 -0.40
CA ASP A 826 18.11 -20.46 0.93
C ASP A 826 16.85 -21.28 1.30
N VAL A 827 15.80 -21.20 0.49
CA VAL A 827 14.51 -21.85 0.76
C VAL A 827 14.13 -22.83 -0.33
N THR A 828 13.92 -24.08 0.04
CA THR A 828 13.50 -25.15 -0.89
C THR A 828 12.19 -24.80 -1.59
N VAL A 829 12.16 -24.94 -2.92
CA VAL A 829 10.92 -24.89 -3.72
C VAL A 829 10.21 -26.24 -3.61
N ARG A 830 8.94 -26.22 -3.23
CA ARG A 830 8.15 -27.46 -3.02
C ARG A 830 7.38 -27.81 -4.29
N SER A 831 7.22 -29.10 -4.52
CA SER A 831 6.48 -29.64 -5.67
C SER A 831 5.11 -30.19 -5.27
N ARG A 832 4.36 -30.70 -6.25
CA ARG A 832 3.05 -31.35 -6.01
C ARG A 832 3.14 -32.45 -4.96
N GLY A 833 2.12 -32.55 -4.11
CA GLY A 833 1.96 -33.61 -3.13
C GLY A 833 2.62 -33.34 -1.78
N VAL A 834 3.14 -32.14 -1.56
CA VAL A 834 3.85 -31.74 -0.34
C VAL A 834 3.01 -30.73 0.44
N MET A 835 3.02 -30.88 1.75
CA MET A 835 2.42 -29.92 2.70
C MET A 835 3.42 -28.82 3.05
N GLU A 836 2.93 -27.58 3.13
CA GLU A 836 3.70 -26.40 3.55
C GLU A 836 3.07 -25.72 4.76
N LYS A 837 3.85 -24.95 5.48
CA LYS A 837 3.40 -24.12 6.61
C LYS A 837 4.47 -23.11 7.00
N CYS A 838 4.14 -22.11 7.83
CA CYS A 838 5.12 -21.21 8.43
C CYS A 838 6.22 -22.00 9.16
N THR A 839 7.48 -21.59 8.95
CA THR A 839 8.69 -22.18 9.57
C THR A 839 9.37 -21.21 10.54
N PHE A 840 8.76 -20.07 10.86
CA PHE A 840 9.41 -18.91 11.52
C PHE A 840 10.68 -18.44 10.80
N CYS A 841 10.71 -18.57 9.46
CA CYS A 841 11.87 -18.26 8.63
C CYS A 841 13.13 -19.01 9.11
N ILE A 842 13.09 -20.35 9.17
CA ILE A 842 14.18 -21.20 9.69
C ILE A 842 15.55 -20.87 9.04
N GLN A 843 15.58 -20.45 7.80
CA GLN A 843 16.80 -19.99 7.10
C GLN A 843 17.41 -18.78 7.81
N ARG A 844 16.59 -17.81 8.26
CA ARG A 844 17.06 -16.64 9.00
C ARG A 844 17.53 -17.02 10.41
N ILE A 845 16.82 -17.95 11.07
CA ILE A 845 17.23 -18.50 12.38
C ILE A 845 18.62 -19.16 12.24
N ASN A 846 18.79 -20.03 11.25
CA ASN A 846 20.07 -20.69 11.02
C ASN A 846 21.20 -19.72 10.67
N ARG A 847 20.92 -18.70 9.85
CA ARG A 847 21.89 -17.63 9.54
C ARG A 847 22.37 -16.93 10.81
N GLY A 848 21.44 -16.45 11.66
CA GLY A 848 21.77 -15.77 12.92
C GLY A 848 22.54 -16.66 13.90
N LYS A 849 22.15 -17.93 14.03
CA LYS A 849 22.86 -18.92 14.86
C LYS A 849 24.27 -19.19 14.33
N ASN A 850 24.46 -19.28 13.03
CA ASN A 850 25.78 -19.48 12.43
C ASN A 850 26.71 -18.28 12.70
N VAL A 851 26.23 -17.05 12.56
CA VAL A 851 26.99 -15.84 12.90
C VAL A 851 27.36 -15.83 14.39
N ALA A 852 26.40 -16.06 15.27
CA ALA A 852 26.65 -16.10 16.72
C ALA A 852 27.68 -17.19 17.09
N LYS A 853 27.59 -18.36 16.45
CA LYS A 853 28.55 -19.46 16.67
C LYS A 853 29.96 -19.11 16.19
N LEU A 854 30.09 -18.45 15.04
CA LEU A 854 31.39 -17.98 14.53
C LEU A 854 32.04 -16.95 15.48
N GLU A 855 31.23 -16.13 16.15
CA GLU A 855 31.67 -15.16 17.15
C GLU A 855 31.76 -15.77 18.58
N ASN A 856 31.57 -17.07 18.73
CA ASN A 856 31.60 -17.81 19.99
C ASN A 856 30.70 -17.18 21.09
N ARG A 857 29.48 -16.82 20.72
CA ARG A 857 28.46 -16.24 21.59
C ARG A 857 27.05 -16.80 21.31
N GLU A 858 26.12 -16.45 22.14
CA GLU A 858 24.70 -16.67 21.88
C GLU A 858 24.10 -15.61 20.96
N VAL A 859 22.94 -15.93 20.37
CA VAL A 859 22.14 -15.00 19.57
C VAL A 859 21.57 -13.92 20.49
N ARG A 860 21.75 -12.65 20.12
CA ARG A 860 21.16 -11.51 20.84
C ARG A 860 19.73 -11.25 20.40
N ASP A 861 18.92 -10.70 21.31
CA ASP A 861 17.55 -10.30 20.94
C ASP A 861 17.54 -9.29 19.78
N GLY A 862 16.71 -9.52 18.77
CA GLY A 862 16.62 -8.68 17.57
C GLY A 862 17.64 -8.95 16.48
N GLU A 863 18.60 -9.87 16.63
CA GLU A 863 19.49 -10.30 15.54
C GLU A 863 18.76 -11.16 14.51
N ILE A 864 17.84 -11.99 14.96
CA ILE A 864 16.98 -12.78 14.09
C ILE A 864 15.64 -12.09 13.97
N VAL A 865 15.34 -11.63 12.76
CA VAL A 865 14.08 -10.95 12.43
C VAL A 865 13.39 -11.75 11.34
N THR A 866 12.18 -12.24 11.61
CA THR A 866 11.38 -12.92 10.59
C THR A 866 10.95 -11.95 9.49
N ALA A 867 10.73 -12.44 8.26
CA ALA A 867 10.34 -11.58 7.14
C ALA A 867 9.04 -10.79 7.42
N CYS A 868 8.06 -11.42 8.05
CA CYS A 868 6.80 -10.77 8.44
C CYS A 868 7.00 -9.68 9.51
N GLN A 869 7.91 -9.88 10.46
CA GLN A 869 8.26 -8.87 11.45
C GLN A 869 8.96 -7.66 10.81
N GLN A 870 9.92 -7.93 9.93
CA GLN A 870 10.73 -6.89 9.29
C GLN A 870 9.90 -6.00 8.37
N ALA A 871 8.96 -6.60 7.63
CA ALA A 871 8.08 -5.87 6.73
C ALA A 871 7.00 -5.04 7.44
N CYS A 872 6.66 -5.37 8.70
CA CYS A 872 5.52 -4.79 9.40
C CYS A 872 5.70 -3.29 9.66
N PRO A 873 4.90 -2.40 9.04
CA PRO A 873 5.07 -0.95 9.20
C PRO A 873 4.76 -0.49 10.64
N THR A 874 3.86 -1.18 11.32
CA THR A 874 3.45 -0.87 12.69
C THR A 874 4.26 -1.59 13.76
N GLN A 875 5.19 -2.47 13.36
CA GLN A 875 5.97 -3.31 14.29
C GLN A 875 5.09 -4.11 15.27
N ALA A 876 3.94 -4.60 14.77
CA ALA A 876 3.00 -5.39 15.56
C ALA A 876 3.50 -6.82 15.85
N ILE A 877 4.47 -7.31 15.09
CA ILE A 877 5.00 -8.69 15.16
C ILE A 877 6.36 -8.65 15.87
N VAL A 878 6.52 -9.49 16.90
CA VAL A 878 7.77 -9.62 17.64
C VAL A 878 8.15 -11.10 17.70
N PHE A 879 9.39 -11.43 17.33
CA PHE A 879 9.97 -12.77 17.34
C PHE A 879 11.24 -12.78 18.18
N GLY A 880 11.52 -13.88 18.87
CA GLY A 880 12.75 -14.05 19.63
C GLY A 880 12.80 -15.33 20.45
N ASN A 881 13.81 -15.42 21.32
CA ASN A 881 14.00 -16.52 22.26
C ASN A 881 13.14 -16.31 23.53
N ILE A 882 12.18 -17.22 23.79
CA ILE A 882 11.30 -17.16 24.97
C ILE A 882 12.09 -17.43 26.25
N ASN A 883 13.16 -18.24 26.19
CA ASN A 883 14.00 -18.57 27.37
C ASN A 883 14.86 -17.38 27.83
N ASP A 884 15.01 -16.35 26.99
CA ASP A 884 15.59 -15.08 27.42
C ASP A 884 14.50 -14.18 28.03
N PRO A 885 14.53 -13.98 29.38
CA PRO A 885 13.52 -13.17 30.06
C PRO A 885 13.56 -11.68 29.65
N THR A 886 14.66 -11.22 29.07
CA THR A 886 14.85 -9.83 28.63
C THR A 886 14.46 -9.61 27.17
N SER A 887 14.21 -10.68 26.43
CA SER A 887 13.80 -10.58 25.03
C SER A 887 12.44 -9.90 24.87
N LYS A 888 12.28 -9.18 23.74
CA LYS A 888 11.03 -8.49 23.43
C LYS A 888 9.83 -9.44 23.36
N VAL A 889 10.01 -10.66 22.84
CA VAL A 889 8.95 -11.65 22.78
C VAL A 889 8.53 -12.13 24.16
N SER A 890 9.48 -12.34 25.08
CA SER A 890 9.19 -12.73 26.47
C SER A 890 8.49 -11.63 27.24
N MET A 891 8.90 -10.36 27.02
CA MET A 891 8.21 -9.21 27.59
C MET A 891 6.77 -9.09 27.05
N ALA A 892 6.55 -9.29 25.75
CA ALA A 892 5.22 -9.30 25.15
C ALA A 892 4.34 -10.41 25.73
N LYS A 893 4.87 -11.63 25.84
CA LYS A 893 4.11 -12.79 26.37
C LYS A 893 3.76 -12.65 27.87
N ARG A 894 4.46 -11.81 28.64
CA ARG A 894 4.15 -11.53 30.06
C ARG A 894 3.13 -10.41 30.27
N GLN A 895 2.73 -9.69 29.23
CA GLN A 895 1.71 -8.65 29.37
C GLN A 895 0.35 -9.24 29.77
N ASN A 896 -0.42 -8.50 30.55
CA ASN A 896 -1.78 -8.92 30.98
C ASN A 896 -2.73 -9.13 29.79
N ARG A 897 -2.52 -8.43 28.68
CA ARG A 897 -3.27 -8.57 27.42
C ARG A 897 -2.91 -9.84 26.62
N ASN A 898 -1.88 -10.58 27.02
CA ASN A 898 -1.44 -11.74 26.26
C ASN A 898 -2.46 -12.88 26.35
N TYR A 899 -2.75 -13.52 25.23
CA TYR A 899 -3.55 -14.75 25.18
C TYR A 899 -3.08 -15.66 24.05
N GLU A 900 -3.40 -16.93 24.17
CA GLU A 900 -3.17 -17.96 23.18
C GLU A 900 -4.49 -18.29 22.47
N LEU A 901 -4.41 -18.49 21.15
CA LEU A 901 -5.57 -18.88 20.37
C LEU A 901 -5.90 -20.36 20.61
N LEU A 902 -7.15 -20.67 20.97
CA LEU A 902 -7.64 -22.02 21.29
C LEU A 902 -6.79 -22.71 22.37
N ALA A 903 -6.42 -21.98 23.43
CA ALA A 903 -5.62 -22.47 24.55
C ALA A 903 -6.25 -23.70 25.24
N GLU A 904 -7.59 -23.77 25.22
CA GLU A 904 -8.38 -24.87 25.77
C GLU A 904 -8.09 -26.25 25.14
N LEU A 905 -7.49 -26.27 23.94
CA LEU A 905 -7.10 -27.51 23.25
C LEU A 905 -5.76 -28.08 23.72
N ASN A 906 -5.07 -27.42 24.66
CA ASN A 906 -3.76 -27.80 25.18
C ASN A 906 -2.69 -28.06 24.11
N THR A 907 -2.70 -27.29 23.04
CA THR A 907 -1.70 -27.41 21.97
C THR A 907 -0.38 -26.71 22.30
N LYS A 908 -0.33 -25.89 23.34
CA LYS A 908 0.82 -25.07 23.77
C LYS A 908 1.46 -24.31 22.62
N PRO A 909 0.78 -23.29 22.09
CA PRO A 909 1.28 -22.55 20.94
C PRO A 909 2.48 -21.65 21.31
N ARG A 910 3.48 -21.61 20.43
CA ARG A 910 4.63 -20.70 20.52
C ARG A 910 4.30 -19.28 20.03
N LEU A 911 3.20 -19.14 19.32
CA LEU A 911 2.64 -17.85 18.92
C LEU A 911 1.54 -17.44 19.87
N SER A 912 1.54 -16.18 20.29
CA SER A 912 0.48 -15.60 21.10
C SER A 912 0.07 -14.23 20.57
N TYR A 913 -1.03 -13.72 21.11
CA TYR A 913 -1.58 -12.43 20.72
C TYR A 913 -1.70 -11.51 21.92
N LEU A 914 -1.47 -10.22 21.69
CA LEU A 914 -1.87 -9.17 22.64
C LEU A 914 -3.24 -8.65 22.19
N ALA A 915 -4.22 -8.72 23.08
CA ALA A 915 -5.59 -8.33 22.82
C ALA A 915 -5.71 -6.87 22.37
N ARG A 916 -6.68 -6.61 21.54
CA ARG A 916 -7.00 -5.27 21.05
C ARG A 916 -7.61 -4.43 22.15
N ILE A 917 -7.22 -3.16 22.23
CA ILE A 917 -7.81 -2.17 23.11
C ILE A 917 -8.39 -1.03 22.27
N ARG A 918 -9.63 -0.66 22.52
CA ARG A 918 -10.25 0.55 21.98
C ARG A 918 -10.29 1.64 23.05
N ASN A 919 -10.23 2.89 22.61
CA ASN A 919 -10.30 4.06 23.49
C ASN A 919 -11.55 4.92 23.16
N PRO A 920 -12.78 4.36 23.27
CA PRO A 920 -13.98 5.13 22.97
C PRO A 920 -14.20 6.24 24.01
N HIS A 921 -14.81 7.34 23.58
CA HIS A 921 -15.26 8.39 24.46
C HIS A 921 -16.54 7.94 25.19
N ARG A 922 -16.59 8.09 26.52
CA ARG A 922 -17.69 7.57 27.37
C ARG A 922 -19.09 8.02 26.97
N GLN A 923 -19.22 9.19 26.33
CA GLN A 923 -20.53 9.69 25.89
C GLN A 923 -21.02 9.06 24.58
N LEU A 924 -20.13 8.43 23.79
CA LEU A 924 -20.51 7.77 22.54
C LEU A 924 -20.65 6.25 22.68
N GLY A 925 -20.16 5.67 23.76
CA GLY A 925 -20.26 4.25 24.07
C GLY A 925 -18.97 3.51 23.93
#